data_2784c14ad3996f0fd868d9d5c7db9ee0
#
_entry.id   2784c14ad3996f0fd868d9d5c7db9ee0
#
_cell.length_a   1.000
_cell.length_b   1.000
_cell.length_c   1.000
_cell.angle_alpha   90.00
_cell.angle_beta   90.00
_cell.angle_gamma   90.00
#
_symmetry.space_group_name_H-M   'P 1'
#
loop_
_entity.id
_entity.type
_entity.pdbx_description
1 polymer ?
#
loop_
_entity_poly.entity_id
_entity_poly.type
_entity_poly.pdbx_seq_one_letter_code
_entity_poly.pdbx_strand_id
1 'polypeptide(L)'
;MSIERPSCLHRTPMIWAVGFTCLMAAEPLWAQPAAPAGKVQVLSFDIPAGDLSQVLLSIVRQSRTPISFDQARVQGLAGPAIKGSLSVDQALEQALRGSGLGFSRNASGVLTLHTVASQAPQPTTSTPATSAGTLATVVVTGTRQADVKATDSLSPIDVVSNEQLRQTGTQNVREALIKLLPSLSRQAQAYNASALTNAQSLRGLSPNHVLVLVNGKRRHETANINVSGGLQSGSTGVDLDTIPMAAIDHIEVLRDGASAQYGSDAIAGVINIILRTADQGGLVSYNAGQYGAGDGFSQGGAVNNGYRVGETGYLNLSAEFREQKSTIRAGIDERTGHYGNPSIGDPAVHRQALAFNTGAALTDQLDFYSFATYTHRTVSSAQIYQLPTLVPTIYPNGFTPRITSDEDDYSLTAGLRGVELFGDWDWDLSSTYGADKPDIGMDHSVNLALYNETGTTPRKFDLAEYKATQWTNNLDLRRAFDVALLPKPLNFSWGLEQRSDLYKVGAGDYYSYYNGGSKALPGQAPATAGQWTRDVLGGYLDLSTHLTEQWQVATAARYEHYSDFGSTTNGKLSTRYDFNPQVGLRASVSSGFRAPSLAQENYTSLGVSPTIATGLLAANSAAAKMLGAEDLKPEKSINYNLGLVLNPLSDLNIAIDAYQITLRDRIVDGGTYSGQQAIDALRAGGISVPAGLASVSTHYMTNGADTRTHGVDITATYLTRLDGWGQIDWRLGANFNRTKLLKNHIGSDGRPLLNDQQQAWITSSTPRSQVSLEANWSRDKWGLTVRETRYSKTISELDYYTGPNAYSTTEFNHFENSPKYLTDIELRYSATRQLSLAVGANNVFDVKPDKLPAESAYLGFNHYDTYASQISFNGAFYYVNAVYSF
;
A
#
# COMPACT_ATOMS: atom_id res chain seq x y z
N MET A 1 7.37 -54.90 29.52
CA MET A 1 5.98 -54.38 29.51
C MET A 1 5.96 -53.23 28.56
N SER A 2 5.51 -53.49 27.34
CA SER A 2 5.55 -52.62 26.18
C SER A 2 4.45 -51.56 26.31
N ILE A 3 4.82 -50.28 26.11
CA ILE A 3 3.86 -49.22 25.84
C ILE A 3 4.24 -48.59 24.52
N GLU A 4 3.42 -48.85 23.52
CA GLU A 4 3.50 -48.30 22.18
C GLU A 4 3.28 -46.78 22.20
N ARG A 5 4.10 -46.06 21.46
CA ARG A 5 3.89 -44.64 21.09
C ARG A 5 3.05 -44.56 19.82
N PRO A 6 2.05 -43.70 19.73
CA PRO A 6 1.37 -43.48 18.47
C PRO A 6 2.27 -42.68 17.50
N SER A 7 2.36 -43.18 16.30
CA SER A 7 3.07 -42.62 15.14
C SER A 7 2.54 -41.22 14.76
N CYS A 8 3.43 -40.27 14.63
CA CYS A 8 3.21 -39.00 13.94
C CYS A 8 2.80 -39.27 12.49
N LEU A 9 1.62 -38.90 12.12
CA LEU A 9 1.15 -38.79 10.76
C LEU A 9 1.95 -37.69 10.05
N HIS A 10 2.76 -38.07 9.10
CA HIS A 10 3.34 -37.19 8.09
C HIS A 10 2.18 -36.52 7.33
N ARG A 11 1.99 -35.23 7.53
CA ARG A 11 1.21 -34.39 6.61
C ARG A 11 2.02 -34.22 5.34
N THR A 12 1.76 -35.04 4.35
CA THR A 12 2.15 -34.79 2.96
C THR A 12 1.41 -33.54 2.50
N PRO A 13 2.08 -32.55 1.90
CA PRO A 13 1.40 -31.45 1.25
C PRO A 13 0.65 -32.05 0.05
N MET A 14 -0.69 -31.99 0.10
CA MET A 14 -1.54 -32.31 -1.03
C MET A 14 -1.32 -31.20 -2.07
N ILE A 15 -0.45 -31.46 -3.04
CA ILE A 15 -0.29 -30.66 -4.23
C ILE A 15 -1.61 -30.77 -4.99
N TRP A 16 -2.43 -29.74 -4.90
CA TRP A 16 -3.51 -29.51 -5.83
C TRP A 16 -2.90 -29.08 -7.15
N ALA A 17 -2.49 -30.08 -7.95
CA ALA A 17 -2.37 -29.91 -9.37
C ALA A 17 -3.81 -29.76 -9.89
N VAL A 18 -4.36 -28.55 -9.86
CA VAL A 18 -5.51 -28.18 -10.68
C VAL A 18 -5.01 -28.20 -12.10
N GLY A 19 -5.21 -29.34 -12.75
CA GLY A 19 -4.87 -29.56 -14.12
C GLY A 19 -5.54 -28.53 -15.01
N PHE A 20 -4.73 -27.83 -15.77
CA PHE A 20 -5.07 -26.97 -16.89
C PHE A 20 -5.58 -27.83 -18.08
N THR A 21 -6.60 -28.66 -17.84
CA THR A 21 -7.18 -29.55 -18.84
C THR A 21 -8.71 -29.55 -18.80
N CYS A 22 -9.29 -28.35 -18.81
CA CYS A 22 -10.74 -28.21 -19.05
C CYS A 22 -11.04 -26.93 -19.84
N LEU A 23 -10.44 -26.77 -21.02
CA LEU A 23 -10.80 -25.68 -21.95
C LEU A 23 -10.75 -26.13 -23.42
N MET A 24 -11.15 -27.36 -23.70
CA MET A 24 -11.42 -27.85 -25.06
C MET A 24 -12.49 -28.91 -25.06
N ALA A 25 -13.69 -28.58 -24.57
CA ALA A 25 -14.92 -29.30 -24.93
C ALA A 25 -16.13 -28.53 -24.39
N ALA A 26 -16.44 -27.39 -25.00
CA ALA A 26 -17.77 -26.83 -24.95
C ALA A 26 -18.42 -27.12 -26.29
N GLU A 27 -19.18 -28.23 -26.36
CA GLU A 27 -20.18 -28.39 -27.39
C GLU A 27 -21.19 -27.24 -27.29
N PRO A 28 -21.69 -26.71 -28.42
CA PRO A 28 -22.65 -25.62 -28.41
C PRO A 28 -23.97 -26.09 -27.82
N LEU A 29 -24.30 -25.65 -26.62
CA LEU A 29 -25.66 -25.72 -26.09
C LEU A 29 -26.57 -24.97 -27.06
N TRP A 30 -27.49 -25.68 -27.63
CA TRP A 30 -28.55 -25.22 -28.50
C TRP A 30 -29.20 -23.95 -27.95
N ALA A 31 -29.15 -22.89 -28.77
CA ALA A 31 -29.91 -21.68 -28.54
C ALA A 31 -31.38 -22.03 -28.38
N GLN A 32 -31.93 -21.80 -27.21
CA GLN A 32 -33.41 -21.73 -27.11
C GLN A 32 -33.87 -20.55 -27.97
N PRO A 33 -34.92 -20.72 -28.76
CA PRO A 33 -35.45 -19.64 -29.58
C PRO A 33 -35.93 -18.52 -28.67
N ALA A 34 -35.46 -17.30 -28.94
CA ALA A 34 -35.92 -16.10 -28.31
C ALA A 34 -37.44 -16.04 -28.33
N ALA A 35 -38.04 -15.73 -27.19
CA ALA A 35 -39.48 -15.46 -27.11
C ALA A 35 -39.85 -14.43 -28.19
N PRO A 36 -41.00 -14.57 -28.87
CA PRO A 36 -41.35 -13.70 -29.98
C PRO A 36 -41.43 -12.25 -29.49
N ALA A 37 -40.69 -11.38 -30.17
CA ALA A 37 -40.75 -9.95 -29.98
C ALA A 37 -42.22 -9.49 -29.96
N GLY A 38 -42.65 -8.89 -28.84
CA GLY A 38 -44.01 -8.38 -28.71
C GLY A 38 -44.31 -7.45 -29.89
N LYS A 39 -45.47 -7.61 -30.51
CA LYS A 39 -45.93 -6.77 -31.63
C LYS A 39 -45.80 -5.30 -31.21
N VAL A 40 -44.93 -4.55 -31.90
CA VAL A 40 -44.81 -3.09 -31.71
C VAL A 40 -46.19 -2.50 -31.96
N GLN A 41 -46.83 -1.96 -30.92
CA GLN A 41 -48.15 -1.38 -31.03
C GLN A 41 -48.01 -0.02 -31.75
N VAL A 42 -48.54 0.07 -32.93
CA VAL A 42 -48.59 1.25 -33.77
C VAL A 42 -49.91 2.02 -33.41
N LEU A 43 -49.81 3.29 -33.04
CA LEU A 43 -50.90 4.13 -32.66
C LEU A 43 -51.04 5.32 -33.65
N SER A 44 -52.24 5.81 -33.85
CA SER A 44 -52.44 7.00 -34.69
C SER A 44 -52.29 8.24 -33.84
N PHE A 45 -51.26 9.07 -34.09
CA PHE A 45 -51.04 10.34 -33.47
C PHE A 45 -51.51 11.49 -34.36
N ASP A 46 -52.15 12.48 -33.72
CA ASP A 46 -52.46 13.78 -34.33
C ASP A 46 -52.26 14.86 -33.26
N ILE A 47 -51.02 15.33 -33.12
CA ILE A 47 -50.56 16.26 -32.11
C ILE A 47 -50.01 17.49 -32.81
N PRO A 48 -50.56 18.70 -32.58
CA PRO A 48 -50.07 19.91 -33.20
C PRO A 48 -48.72 20.32 -32.64
N ALA A 49 -47.94 21.08 -33.40
CA ALA A 49 -46.71 21.66 -32.92
C ALA A 49 -47.01 22.69 -31.78
N GLY A 50 -46.11 22.72 -30.78
CA GLY A 50 -46.27 23.58 -29.62
C GLY A 50 -45.09 23.52 -28.66
N ASP A 51 -45.30 23.87 -27.40
CA ASP A 51 -44.29 23.65 -26.37
C ASP A 51 -43.99 22.15 -26.22
N LEU A 52 -42.70 21.78 -26.12
CA LEU A 52 -42.30 20.39 -26.08
C LEU A 52 -42.92 19.61 -24.91
N SER A 53 -43.14 20.27 -23.77
CA SER A 53 -43.80 19.67 -22.61
C SER A 53 -45.24 19.27 -22.93
N GLN A 54 -45.98 20.11 -23.70
CA GLN A 54 -47.35 19.84 -24.12
C GLN A 54 -47.41 18.71 -25.18
N VAL A 55 -46.47 18.69 -26.10
CA VAL A 55 -46.33 17.59 -27.10
C VAL A 55 -46.09 16.26 -26.42
N LEU A 56 -45.15 16.22 -25.44
CA LEU A 56 -44.86 15.02 -24.65
C LEU A 56 -46.07 14.54 -23.84
N LEU A 57 -46.76 15.43 -23.16
CA LEU A 57 -48.00 15.11 -22.44
C LEU A 57 -49.09 14.56 -23.37
N SER A 58 -49.18 15.09 -24.60
CA SER A 58 -50.11 14.61 -25.58
C SER A 58 -49.77 13.20 -26.10
N ILE A 59 -48.47 12.90 -26.24
CA ILE A 59 -48.01 11.51 -26.55
C ILE A 59 -48.39 10.58 -25.39
N VAL A 60 -48.17 10.95 -24.13
CA VAL A 60 -48.59 10.16 -22.95
C VAL A 60 -50.09 9.89 -22.95
N ARG A 61 -50.91 10.91 -23.23
CA ARG A 61 -52.38 10.80 -23.23
C ARG A 61 -52.86 9.84 -24.34
N GLN A 62 -52.30 9.95 -25.55
CA GLN A 62 -52.73 9.13 -26.70
C GLN A 62 -52.17 7.71 -26.62
N SER A 63 -50.96 7.50 -26.10
CA SER A 63 -50.33 6.20 -26.03
C SER A 63 -50.58 5.43 -24.71
N ARG A 64 -50.99 6.12 -23.66
CA ARG A 64 -51.08 5.60 -22.28
C ARG A 64 -49.75 5.02 -21.76
N THR A 65 -48.62 5.39 -22.37
CA THR A 65 -47.29 4.98 -21.96
C THR A 65 -46.71 6.02 -21.02
N PRO A 66 -46.27 5.67 -19.82
CA PRO A 66 -45.70 6.66 -18.88
C PRO A 66 -44.34 7.16 -19.40
N ILE A 67 -44.20 8.51 -19.44
CA ILE A 67 -42.97 9.19 -19.79
C ILE A 67 -42.57 10.06 -18.62
N SER A 68 -41.41 9.83 -18.05
CA SER A 68 -40.83 10.63 -16.96
C SER A 68 -39.86 11.65 -17.55
N PHE A 69 -40.03 12.92 -17.23
CA PHE A 69 -39.15 14.01 -17.64
C PHE A 69 -39.14 15.15 -16.64
N ASP A 70 -38.00 15.78 -16.50
CA ASP A 70 -37.81 16.98 -15.71
C ASP A 70 -38.41 18.18 -16.48
N GLN A 71 -39.39 18.83 -15.88
CA GLN A 71 -40.11 19.97 -16.50
C GLN A 71 -39.17 21.14 -16.80
N ALA A 72 -38.13 21.37 -15.97
CA ALA A 72 -37.14 22.42 -16.20
C ALA A 72 -36.31 22.18 -17.47
N ARG A 73 -36.14 20.95 -17.88
CA ARG A 73 -35.32 20.57 -19.06
C ARG A 73 -36.09 20.69 -20.38
N VAL A 74 -37.40 20.68 -20.36
CA VAL A 74 -38.22 20.75 -21.55
C VAL A 74 -38.93 22.10 -21.69
N GLN A 75 -38.88 22.95 -20.67
CA GLN A 75 -39.50 24.26 -20.65
C GLN A 75 -38.83 25.22 -21.65
N GLY A 76 -39.63 25.83 -22.51
CA GLY A 76 -39.13 26.75 -23.55
C GLY A 76 -38.59 26.10 -24.80
N LEU A 77 -38.60 24.77 -24.91
CA LEU A 77 -38.27 24.05 -26.12
C LEU A 77 -39.51 23.84 -27.00
N ALA A 78 -39.35 24.04 -28.32
CA ALA A 78 -40.43 23.82 -29.29
C ALA A 78 -40.51 22.35 -29.68
N GLY A 79 -41.68 21.72 -29.59
CA GLY A 79 -41.98 20.38 -30.07
C GLY A 79 -42.64 20.43 -31.44
N PRO A 80 -42.17 19.63 -32.41
CA PRO A 80 -42.77 19.57 -33.74
C PRO A 80 -44.18 18.89 -33.72
N ALA A 81 -45.00 19.10 -34.75
CA ALA A 81 -46.23 18.33 -34.92
C ALA A 81 -45.95 16.85 -35.14
N ILE A 82 -46.72 15.98 -34.48
CA ILE A 82 -46.58 14.50 -34.61
C ILE A 82 -47.86 13.99 -35.23
N LYS A 83 -47.74 13.49 -36.46
CA LYS A 83 -48.93 13.03 -37.22
C LYS A 83 -48.67 11.76 -37.97
N GLY A 84 -49.53 10.75 -37.80
CA GLY A 84 -49.47 9.50 -38.51
C GLY A 84 -49.53 8.25 -37.62
N SER A 85 -49.48 7.09 -38.23
CA SER A 85 -49.41 5.80 -37.51
C SER A 85 -47.97 5.46 -37.13
N LEU A 86 -47.65 5.66 -35.82
CA LEU A 86 -46.31 5.57 -35.28
C LEU A 86 -46.28 4.67 -34.03
N SER A 87 -45.14 4.04 -33.73
CA SER A 87 -44.90 3.53 -32.39
C SER A 87 -44.64 4.66 -31.42
N VAL A 88 -44.75 4.42 -30.11
CA VAL A 88 -44.48 5.43 -29.07
C VAL A 88 -43.04 5.92 -29.17
N ASP A 89 -42.12 5.02 -29.44
CA ASP A 89 -40.69 5.33 -29.58
C ASP A 89 -40.44 6.22 -30.81
N GLN A 90 -41.08 5.95 -31.94
CA GLN A 90 -41.01 6.79 -33.14
C GLN A 90 -41.64 8.18 -32.94
N ALA A 91 -42.78 8.26 -32.18
CA ALA A 91 -43.41 9.52 -31.85
C ALA A 91 -42.50 10.37 -30.95
N LEU A 92 -41.79 9.75 -29.97
CA LEU A 92 -40.80 10.41 -29.13
C LEU A 92 -39.57 10.87 -29.91
N GLU A 93 -39.03 10.04 -30.77
CA GLU A 93 -37.89 10.40 -31.65
C GLU A 93 -38.24 11.64 -32.50
N GLN A 94 -39.46 11.71 -33.01
CA GLN A 94 -39.91 12.89 -33.75
C GLN A 94 -40.08 14.13 -32.83
N ALA A 95 -40.67 13.94 -31.67
CA ALA A 95 -40.87 15.01 -30.69
C ALA A 95 -39.59 15.65 -30.19
N LEU A 96 -38.55 14.83 -29.97
CA LEU A 96 -37.26 15.21 -29.42
C LEU A 96 -36.22 15.65 -30.48
N ARG A 97 -36.57 15.58 -31.78
CA ARG A 97 -35.66 15.94 -32.85
C ARG A 97 -35.26 17.42 -32.77
N GLY A 98 -33.95 17.69 -32.61
CA GLY A 98 -33.40 19.05 -32.50
C GLY A 98 -33.46 19.65 -31.09
N SER A 99 -34.02 18.98 -30.09
CA SER A 99 -34.08 19.44 -28.71
C SER A 99 -32.83 19.19 -27.88
N GLY A 100 -31.89 18.35 -28.38
CA GLY A 100 -30.75 17.90 -27.59
C GLY A 100 -31.10 16.86 -26.51
N LEU A 101 -32.32 16.33 -26.52
CA LEU A 101 -32.81 15.33 -25.58
C LEU A 101 -32.96 13.95 -26.29
N GLY A 102 -32.62 12.89 -25.58
CA GLY A 102 -32.88 11.50 -25.93
C GLY A 102 -33.79 10.84 -24.90
N PHE A 103 -34.18 9.61 -25.16
CA PHE A 103 -34.95 8.82 -24.20
C PHE A 103 -34.39 7.39 -24.07
N SER A 104 -34.60 6.80 -22.90
CA SER A 104 -34.35 5.38 -22.63
C SER A 104 -35.57 4.74 -22.00
N ARG A 105 -35.78 3.43 -22.21
CA ARG A 105 -36.87 2.68 -21.60
C ARG A 105 -36.29 1.79 -20.49
N ASN A 106 -36.81 1.94 -19.27
CA ASN A 106 -36.44 1.09 -18.16
C ASN A 106 -37.15 -0.29 -18.22
N ALA A 107 -36.72 -1.23 -17.39
CA ALA A 107 -37.29 -2.59 -17.34
C ALA A 107 -38.79 -2.64 -17.01
N SER A 108 -39.34 -1.62 -16.33
CA SER A 108 -40.75 -1.47 -16.00
C SER A 108 -41.56 -0.80 -17.11
N GLY A 109 -40.97 -0.52 -18.29
CA GLY A 109 -41.64 0.06 -19.45
C GLY A 109 -41.79 1.58 -19.41
N VAL A 110 -41.33 2.27 -18.41
CA VAL A 110 -41.35 3.75 -18.31
C VAL A 110 -40.24 4.34 -19.19
N LEU A 111 -40.60 5.34 -19.98
CA LEU A 111 -39.66 6.09 -20.82
C LEU A 111 -39.13 7.30 -20.06
N THR A 112 -37.81 7.45 -19.97
CA THR A 112 -37.14 8.55 -19.26
C THR A 112 -36.35 9.40 -20.23
N LEU A 113 -36.53 10.75 -20.19
CA LEU A 113 -35.77 11.67 -21.02
C LEU A 113 -34.41 12.03 -20.36
N HIS A 114 -33.37 12.12 -21.21
CA HIS A 114 -32.03 12.56 -20.81
C HIS A 114 -31.41 13.47 -21.88
N THR A 115 -30.42 14.29 -21.53
CA THR A 115 -29.70 15.13 -22.49
C THR A 115 -28.78 14.28 -23.36
N VAL A 116 -28.88 14.42 -24.68
CA VAL A 116 -27.95 13.84 -25.67
C VAL A 116 -26.82 14.85 -25.86
N ALA A 117 -25.60 14.52 -25.46
CA ALA A 117 -24.44 15.32 -25.80
C ALA A 117 -24.31 15.34 -27.33
N SER A 118 -24.21 16.55 -27.92
CA SER A 118 -24.11 16.75 -29.38
C SER A 118 -22.95 15.93 -29.96
N GLN A 119 -23.26 14.89 -30.73
CA GLN A 119 -22.26 14.16 -31.52
C GLN A 119 -22.03 14.91 -32.83
N ALA A 120 -20.83 15.47 -32.98
CA ALA A 120 -20.27 15.77 -34.30
C ALA A 120 -19.95 14.45 -35.02
N PRO A 121 -19.97 14.38 -36.39
CA PRO A 121 -19.88 13.12 -37.10
C PRO A 121 -18.56 12.39 -36.82
N GLN A 122 -18.64 11.15 -36.38
CA GLN A 122 -17.52 10.27 -36.10
C GLN A 122 -16.77 9.86 -37.36
N PRO A 123 -15.46 9.87 -37.38
CA PRO A 123 -14.64 8.88 -38.07
C PRO A 123 -14.48 7.68 -37.13
N THR A 124 -14.85 6.51 -37.64
CA THR A 124 -14.67 5.22 -36.99
C THR A 124 -13.20 4.91 -36.73
N THR A 125 -12.71 5.14 -35.52
CA THR A 125 -11.53 4.44 -34.97
C THR A 125 -11.66 4.42 -33.44
N SER A 126 -11.95 3.24 -32.92
CA SER A 126 -11.88 2.98 -31.49
C SER A 126 -10.42 2.98 -31.05
N THR A 127 -9.96 4.08 -30.46
CA THR A 127 -8.69 4.15 -29.75
C THR A 127 -8.90 3.70 -28.31
N PRO A 128 -8.00 2.92 -27.71
CA PRO A 128 -8.08 2.56 -26.29
C PRO A 128 -8.07 3.84 -25.45
N ALA A 129 -8.88 3.87 -24.40
CA ALA A 129 -8.96 5.01 -23.47
C ALA A 129 -7.58 5.30 -22.91
N THR A 130 -7.00 6.45 -23.27
CA THR A 130 -5.67 6.87 -22.88
C THR A 130 -5.76 7.80 -21.69
N SER A 131 -4.99 7.52 -20.73
CA SER A 131 -4.54 8.10 -19.45
C SER A 131 -4.75 9.59 -19.08
N ALA A 132 -5.52 10.39 -19.81
CA ALA A 132 -5.94 11.72 -19.36
C ALA A 132 -6.97 11.68 -18.21
N GLY A 133 -7.37 10.48 -17.79
CA GLY A 133 -8.48 10.26 -16.85
C GLY A 133 -8.13 10.26 -15.35
N THR A 134 -6.85 10.17 -14.94
CA THR A 134 -6.53 9.98 -13.52
C THR A 134 -6.84 11.19 -12.64
N LEU A 135 -6.78 12.41 -13.17
CA LEU A 135 -7.14 13.62 -12.41
C LEU A 135 -8.64 13.93 -12.42
N ALA A 136 -9.38 13.39 -13.39
CA ALA A 136 -10.85 13.47 -13.43
C ALA A 136 -11.51 12.32 -12.62
N THR A 137 -10.72 11.42 -12.02
CA THR A 137 -11.23 10.31 -11.22
C THR A 137 -11.88 10.84 -9.94
N VAL A 138 -13.08 10.37 -9.65
CA VAL A 138 -13.76 10.60 -8.38
C VAL A 138 -12.98 9.87 -7.29
N VAL A 139 -12.66 10.58 -6.21
CA VAL A 139 -11.92 10.03 -5.07
C VAL A 139 -12.83 9.86 -3.87
N VAL A 140 -12.54 8.86 -3.05
CA VAL A 140 -13.26 8.61 -1.80
C VAL A 140 -12.41 8.91 -0.57
N THR A 141 -11.12 9.19 -0.75
CA THR A 141 -10.17 9.48 0.33
C THR A 141 -10.11 10.99 0.62
N GLY A 142 -10.02 11.36 1.89
CA GLY A 142 -9.87 12.75 2.32
C GLY A 142 -11.16 13.58 2.29
N THR A 143 -12.28 12.97 1.92
CA THR A 143 -13.62 13.59 1.92
C THR A 143 -14.67 12.57 2.35
N ARG A 144 -15.76 13.07 2.92
CA ARG A 144 -17.00 12.31 3.18
C ARG A 144 -18.10 12.68 2.18
N GLN A 145 -17.82 13.60 1.26
CA GLN A 145 -18.72 13.97 0.17
C GLN A 145 -18.63 12.93 -0.95
N ALA A 146 -19.75 12.66 -1.60
CA ALA A 146 -19.79 11.86 -2.83
C ALA A 146 -19.26 12.67 -4.02
N ASP A 147 -18.74 11.99 -5.03
CA ASP A 147 -18.41 12.51 -6.36
C ASP A 147 -17.36 13.65 -6.40
N VAL A 148 -16.46 13.73 -5.41
CA VAL A 148 -15.37 14.71 -5.42
C VAL A 148 -14.23 14.22 -6.34
N LYS A 149 -13.80 15.07 -7.27
CA LYS A 149 -12.62 14.78 -8.11
C LYS A 149 -11.34 15.07 -7.35
N ALA A 150 -10.26 14.36 -7.68
CA ALA A 150 -8.94 14.57 -7.07
C ALA A 150 -8.47 16.03 -7.21
N THR A 151 -8.75 16.68 -8.34
CA THR A 151 -8.44 18.09 -8.59
C THR A 151 -9.22 19.06 -7.69
N ASP A 152 -10.41 18.68 -7.26
CA ASP A 152 -11.31 19.52 -6.49
C ASP A 152 -11.20 19.29 -4.98
N SER A 153 -10.34 18.34 -4.58
CA SER A 153 -10.11 17.97 -3.18
C SER A 153 -9.49 19.11 -2.36
N LEU A 154 -9.94 19.22 -1.11
CA LEU A 154 -9.36 20.11 -0.08
C LEU A 154 -7.95 19.73 0.34
N SER A 155 -7.55 18.46 0.11
CA SER A 155 -6.24 17.91 0.47
C SER A 155 -5.54 17.34 -0.77
N PRO A 156 -4.20 17.29 -0.83
CA PRO A 156 -3.47 16.70 -1.96
C PRO A 156 -3.68 15.20 -2.04
N ILE A 157 -4.20 14.73 -3.17
CA ILE A 157 -4.45 13.30 -3.45
C ILE A 157 -3.83 12.95 -4.80
N ASP A 158 -3.00 11.89 -4.80
CA ASP A 158 -2.53 11.25 -6.02
C ASP A 158 -3.40 10.03 -6.31
N VAL A 159 -3.75 9.83 -7.57
CA VAL A 159 -4.47 8.63 -8.04
C VAL A 159 -3.58 7.86 -9.00
N VAL A 160 -3.33 6.60 -8.67
CA VAL A 160 -2.50 5.68 -9.45
C VAL A 160 -3.37 4.55 -9.98
N SER A 161 -3.56 4.49 -11.29
CA SER A 161 -4.37 3.45 -11.93
C SER A 161 -3.65 2.10 -11.97
N ASN A 162 -4.40 1.00 -12.11
CA ASN A 162 -3.82 -0.33 -12.30
C ASN A 162 -2.92 -0.42 -13.55
N GLU A 163 -3.25 0.29 -14.62
CA GLU A 163 -2.41 0.33 -15.81
C GLU A 163 -1.05 0.96 -15.50
N GLN A 164 -1.01 2.07 -14.77
CA GLN A 164 0.24 2.70 -14.34
C GLN A 164 1.09 1.78 -13.46
N LEU A 165 0.46 1.05 -12.52
CA LEU A 165 1.17 0.06 -11.69
C LEU A 165 1.85 -0.99 -12.57
N ARG A 166 1.13 -1.55 -13.55
CA ARG A 166 1.68 -2.57 -14.47
C ARG A 166 2.81 -2.05 -15.37
N GLN A 167 2.72 -0.79 -15.81
CA GLN A 167 3.76 -0.13 -16.66
C GLN A 167 5.08 0.10 -15.94
N THR A 168 5.16 -0.14 -14.63
CA THR A 168 6.43 -0.08 -13.88
C THR A 168 7.31 -1.32 -14.09
N GLY A 169 6.77 -2.39 -14.68
CA GLY A 169 7.48 -3.65 -14.88
C GLY A 169 7.75 -4.44 -13.60
N THR A 170 7.13 -4.08 -12.48
CA THR A 170 7.23 -4.83 -11.21
C THR A 170 5.88 -5.44 -10.84
N GLN A 171 5.92 -6.55 -10.11
CA GLN A 171 4.74 -7.22 -9.55
C GLN A 171 4.51 -6.90 -8.06
N ASN A 172 5.36 -6.07 -7.47
CA ASN A 172 5.25 -5.63 -6.09
C ASN A 172 4.61 -4.24 -6.03
N VAL A 173 3.48 -4.11 -5.33
CA VAL A 173 2.71 -2.85 -5.22
C VAL A 173 3.55 -1.73 -4.62
N ARG A 174 4.35 -2.02 -3.56
CA ARG A 174 5.25 -1.04 -2.94
C ARG A 174 6.27 -0.51 -3.94
N GLU A 175 6.94 -1.39 -4.68
CA GLU A 175 7.96 -1.00 -5.67
C GLU A 175 7.35 -0.19 -6.82
N ALA A 176 6.14 -0.54 -7.26
CA ALA A 176 5.42 0.23 -8.27
C ALA A 176 5.11 1.65 -7.77
N LEU A 177 4.61 1.79 -6.55
CA LEU A 177 4.28 3.09 -5.96
C LEU A 177 5.51 3.98 -5.77
N ILE A 178 6.65 3.43 -5.32
CA ILE A 178 7.91 4.19 -5.17
C ILE A 178 8.38 4.78 -6.50
N LYS A 179 8.20 4.07 -7.62
CA LYS A 179 8.56 4.57 -8.95
C LYS A 179 7.63 5.68 -9.44
N LEU A 180 6.36 5.65 -9.05
CA LEU A 180 5.33 6.57 -9.53
C LEU A 180 5.19 7.82 -8.67
N LEU A 181 5.48 7.72 -7.37
CA LEU A 181 5.23 8.78 -6.37
C LEU A 181 6.50 9.15 -5.61
N PRO A 182 7.16 10.28 -5.95
CA PRO A 182 8.41 10.71 -5.31
C PRO A 182 8.32 11.01 -3.81
N SER A 183 7.13 11.19 -3.26
CA SER A 183 6.91 11.35 -1.82
C SER A 183 7.06 10.04 -1.03
N LEU A 184 7.10 8.90 -1.72
CA LEU A 184 7.33 7.58 -1.14
C LEU A 184 8.82 7.24 -1.19
N SER A 185 9.34 6.69 -0.10
CA SER A 185 10.76 6.35 -0.01
C SER A 185 10.98 4.87 0.24
N ARG A 186 12.11 4.37 -0.27
CA ARG A 186 12.58 3.01 -0.11
C ARG A 186 13.56 2.94 1.07
N GLN A 187 13.55 1.83 1.80
CA GLN A 187 14.71 1.34 2.52
C GLN A 187 15.25 0.12 1.78
N ALA A 188 16.56 0.10 1.51
CA ALA A 188 17.18 -1.10 0.95
C ALA A 188 17.08 -2.24 1.96
N GLN A 189 16.68 -3.41 1.50
CA GLN A 189 16.59 -4.62 2.33
C GLN A 189 17.79 -5.51 2.03
N ALA A 190 18.30 -6.18 3.04
CA ALA A 190 19.48 -7.02 2.89
C ALA A 190 19.20 -8.48 3.26
N TYR A 191 19.68 -8.92 4.41
CA TYR A 191 19.76 -10.35 4.73
C TYR A 191 19.07 -10.74 6.05
N ASN A 192 18.48 -9.80 6.77
CA ASN A 192 17.87 -10.09 8.07
C ASN A 192 16.33 -10.21 7.98
N ALA A 193 15.67 -10.29 9.14
CA ALA A 193 14.22 -10.42 9.20
C ALA A 193 13.44 -9.23 8.58
N SER A 194 14.08 -8.07 8.36
CA SER A 194 13.45 -6.94 7.67
C SER A 194 13.17 -7.22 6.19
N ALA A 195 13.88 -8.18 5.58
CA ALA A 195 13.61 -8.60 4.21
C ALA A 195 12.29 -9.36 4.05
N LEU A 196 11.61 -9.69 5.14
CA LEU A 196 10.36 -10.45 5.14
C LEU A 196 9.11 -9.57 4.92
N THR A 197 9.22 -8.22 5.03
CA THR A 197 8.08 -7.29 5.02
C THR A 197 8.27 -6.16 4.01
N ASN A 198 7.18 -5.71 3.37
CA ASN A 198 7.16 -4.64 2.36
C ASN A 198 6.29 -3.44 2.79
N ALA A 199 6.56 -2.86 3.95
CA ALA A 199 5.88 -1.66 4.43
C ALA A 199 6.39 -0.38 3.72
N GLN A 200 5.56 0.69 3.69
CA GLN A 200 5.80 1.89 2.90
C GLN A 200 5.98 3.14 3.74
N SER A 201 7.09 3.86 3.53
CA SER A 201 7.37 5.18 4.11
C SER A 201 6.87 6.30 3.21
N LEU A 202 6.30 7.37 3.79
CA LEU A 202 5.82 8.56 3.10
C LEU A 202 6.49 9.81 3.70
N ARG A 203 6.99 10.71 2.82
CA ARG A 203 7.64 11.97 3.22
C ARG A 203 8.80 11.80 4.20
N GLY A 204 9.53 10.68 4.11
CA GLY A 204 10.67 10.36 4.99
C GLY A 204 10.27 10.05 6.44
N LEU A 205 9.00 9.72 6.71
CA LEU A 205 8.51 9.24 7.99
C LEU A 205 8.42 7.71 8.02
N SER A 206 8.35 7.12 9.22
CA SER A 206 8.20 5.67 9.41
C SER A 206 6.94 5.13 8.71
N PRO A 207 6.94 3.89 8.22
CA PRO A 207 5.72 3.22 7.73
C PRO A 207 4.57 3.24 8.74
N ASN A 208 4.86 3.26 10.01
CA ASN A 208 3.87 3.36 11.08
C ASN A 208 3.08 4.68 11.10
N HIS A 209 3.52 5.70 10.36
CA HIS A 209 2.83 6.98 10.23
C HIS A 209 1.95 7.07 8.98
N VAL A 210 1.76 5.95 8.27
CA VAL A 210 0.95 5.85 7.05
C VAL A 210 -0.18 4.87 7.28
N LEU A 211 -1.41 5.36 7.24
CA LEU A 211 -2.57 4.50 7.31
C LEU A 211 -2.84 3.85 5.96
N VAL A 212 -3.07 2.54 5.95
CA VAL A 212 -3.50 1.81 4.74
C VAL A 212 -4.95 1.38 4.88
N LEU A 213 -5.73 1.66 3.83
CA LEU A 213 -7.13 1.27 3.71
C LEU A 213 -7.33 0.38 2.47
N VAL A 214 -8.33 -0.48 2.51
CA VAL A 214 -8.85 -1.20 1.34
C VAL A 214 -10.34 -0.86 1.23
N ASN A 215 -10.76 -0.30 0.10
CA ASN A 215 -12.13 0.22 -0.10
C ASN A 215 -12.59 1.13 1.06
N GLY A 216 -11.69 1.96 1.60
CA GLY A 216 -11.97 2.87 2.71
C GLY A 216 -12.02 2.24 4.10
N LYS A 217 -11.82 0.91 4.25
CA LYS A 217 -11.78 0.22 5.55
C LYS A 217 -10.33 -0.10 5.94
N ARG A 218 -10.02 0.06 7.26
CA ARG A 218 -8.66 -0.10 7.80
C ARG A 218 -8.09 -1.50 7.55
N ARG A 219 -6.87 -1.56 7.04
CA ARG A 219 -6.06 -2.79 6.92
C ARG A 219 -5.26 -3.02 8.20
N HIS A 220 -5.17 -4.26 8.66
CA HIS A 220 -4.37 -4.67 9.82
C HIS A 220 -2.86 -4.51 9.57
N GLU A 221 -2.08 -4.31 10.63
CA GLU A 221 -0.62 -4.26 10.60
C GLU A 221 -0.02 -5.66 10.40
N THR A 222 1.26 -5.73 9.99
CA THR A 222 2.03 -6.99 9.98
C THR A 222 2.37 -7.45 11.39
N ALA A 223 2.46 -8.78 11.58
CA ALA A 223 2.96 -9.38 12.82
C ALA A 223 4.49 -9.33 12.93
N ASN A 224 5.19 -9.06 11.83
CA ASN A 224 6.64 -9.02 11.78
C ASN A 224 7.14 -7.58 12.03
N ILE A 225 7.73 -7.32 13.20
CA ILE A 225 8.37 -6.04 13.50
C ILE A 225 9.73 -5.92 12.80
N ASN A 226 10.00 -4.78 12.19
CA ASN A 226 11.31 -4.51 11.58
C ASN A 226 12.34 -4.23 12.67
N VAL A 227 13.29 -5.13 12.86
CA VAL A 227 14.37 -5.01 13.85
C VAL A 227 15.69 -4.54 13.25
N SER A 228 15.73 -4.21 11.96
CA SER A 228 16.91 -3.65 11.31
C SER A 228 17.04 -2.16 11.60
N GLY A 229 18.25 -1.67 11.64
CA GLY A 229 18.54 -0.23 11.70
C GLY A 229 17.90 0.54 10.52
N GLY A 230 17.94 1.86 10.63
CA GLY A 230 17.42 2.77 9.62
C GLY A 230 16.04 3.35 9.95
N LEU A 231 15.46 4.05 8.99
CA LEU A 231 14.19 4.77 9.16
C LEU A 231 13.00 3.85 9.54
N GLN A 232 13.05 2.60 9.11
CA GLN A 232 11.97 1.63 9.34
C GLN A 232 12.15 0.81 10.62
N SER A 233 13.20 1.05 11.41
CA SER A 233 13.42 0.34 12.68
C SER A 233 12.20 0.48 13.60
N GLY A 234 11.76 -0.63 14.17
CA GLY A 234 10.57 -0.71 15.01
C GLY A 234 9.24 -0.60 14.27
N SER A 235 9.22 -0.64 12.93
CA SER A 235 7.95 -0.53 12.20
C SER A 235 7.21 -1.87 12.13
N THR A 236 5.86 -1.76 12.20
CA THR A 236 4.87 -2.81 12.00
C THR A 236 3.86 -2.43 10.92
N GLY A 237 4.22 -1.48 10.04
CA GLY A 237 3.33 -0.96 9.00
C GLY A 237 2.79 -2.06 8.09
N VAL A 238 1.64 -1.80 7.47
CA VAL A 238 0.97 -2.75 6.57
C VAL A 238 1.89 -3.21 5.43
N ASP A 239 1.98 -4.51 5.22
CA ASP A 239 2.69 -5.08 4.07
C ASP A 239 1.84 -4.99 2.80
N LEU A 240 2.23 -4.09 1.89
CA LEU A 240 1.50 -3.89 0.63
C LEU A 240 1.65 -5.06 -0.34
N ASP A 241 2.63 -5.95 -0.14
CA ASP A 241 2.83 -7.13 -0.99
C ASP A 241 1.83 -8.26 -0.69
N THR A 242 1.03 -8.15 0.38
CA THR A 242 -0.04 -9.10 0.69
C THR A 242 -1.33 -8.82 -0.06
N ILE A 243 -1.42 -7.72 -0.83
CA ILE A 243 -2.59 -7.34 -1.62
C ILE A 243 -2.33 -7.62 -3.10
N PRO A 244 -3.11 -8.50 -3.78
CA PRO A 244 -2.87 -8.82 -5.18
C PRO A 244 -3.11 -7.61 -6.10
N MET A 245 -2.09 -7.27 -6.91
CA MET A 245 -2.15 -6.14 -7.84
C MET A 245 -3.28 -6.30 -8.88
N ALA A 246 -3.61 -7.52 -9.26
CA ALA A 246 -4.69 -7.81 -10.20
C ALA A 246 -6.09 -7.41 -9.69
N ALA A 247 -6.29 -7.41 -8.36
CA ALA A 247 -7.54 -7.00 -7.73
C ALA A 247 -7.71 -5.48 -7.66
N ILE A 248 -6.63 -4.71 -7.82
CA ILE A 248 -6.63 -3.26 -7.67
C ILE A 248 -7.23 -2.60 -8.91
N ASP A 249 -8.16 -1.68 -8.72
CA ASP A 249 -8.63 -0.75 -9.76
C ASP A 249 -7.70 0.46 -9.82
N HIS A 250 -7.56 1.16 -8.70
CA HIS A 250 -6.61 2.26 -8.51
C HIS A 250 -6.22 2.39 -7.04
N ILE A 251 -5.19 3.19 -6.79
CA ILE A 251 -4.72 3.54 -5.44
C ILE A 251 -4.80 5.05 -5.28
N GLU A 252 -5.42 5.51 -4.19
CA GLU A 252 -5.47 6.90 -3.79
C GLU A 252 -4.45 7.13 -2.68
N VAL A 253 -3.56 8.10 -2.85
CA VAL A 253 -2.56 8.49 -1.83
C VAL A 253 -2.83 9.90 -1.37
N LEU A 254 -3.43 10.02 -0.20
CA LEU A 254 -3.67 11.29 0.48
C LEU A 254 -2.39 11.73 1.19
N ARG A 255 -1.83 12.86 0.79
CA ARG A 255 -0.60 13.42 1.35
C ARG A 255 -0.90 14.55 2.36
N ASP A 256 -1.73 14.25 3.36
CA ASP A 256 -2.12 15.19 4.43
C ASP A 256 -2.40 14.44 5.73
N GLY A 257 -2.25 15.10 6.87
CA GLY A 257 -2.68 14.53 8.15
C GLY A 257 -4.18 14.31 8.16
N ALA A 258 -4.60 13.10 8.51
CA ALA A 258 -6.01 12.69 8.42
C ALA A 258 -6.52 11.92 9.64
N SER A 259 -5.82 12.02 10.79
CA SER A 259 -6.22 11.30 12.01
C SER A 259 -7.60 11.71 12.55
N ALA A 260 -8.04 12.95 12.30
CA ALA A 260 -9.38 13.39 12.66
C ALA A 260 -10.50 12.72 11.83
N GLN A 261 -10.16 12.20 10.63
CA GLN A 261 -11.11 11.52 9.72
C GLN A 261 -11.05 9.99 9.82
N TYR A 262 -9.84 9.43 9.98
CA TYR A 262 -9.57 7.98 9.88
C TYR A 262 -8.99 7.35 11.15
N GLY A 263 -8.69 8.14 12.19
CA GLY A 263 -8.11 7.66 13.46
C GLY A 263 -6.58 7.60 13.45
N SER A 264 -6.02 6.79 14.33
CA SER A 264 -4.56 6.66 14.51
C SER A 264 -3.84 6.31 13.20
N ASP A 265 -2.53 6.60 13.16
CA ASP A 265 -1.56 6.24 12.10
C ASP A 265 -1.58 7.14 10.87
N ALA A 266 -2.67 7.88 10.61
CA ALA A 266 -2.78 8.82 9.48
C ALA A 266 -2.04 10.15 9.73
N ILE A 267 -0.75 10.10 10.11
CA ILE A 267 0.11 11.26 10.39
C ILE A 267 0.74 11.80 9.10
N ALA A 268 1.44 10.95 8.34
CA ALA A 268 2.08 11.32 7.08
C ALA A 268 1.08 11.39 5.93
N GLY A 269 0.06 10.52 5.99
CA GLY A 269 -0.98 10.40 4.98
C GLY A 269 -1.73 9.08 5.04
N VAL A 270 -2.51 8.82 3.99
CA VAL A 270 -3.33 7.61 3.83
C VAL A 270 -3.08 7.01 2.45
N ILE A 271 -2.90 5.70 2.38
CA ILE A 271 -2.92 4.92 1.13
C ILE A 271 -4.22 4.13 1.12
N ASN A 272 -5.14 4.44 0.20
CA ASN A 272 -6.41 3.73 0.05
C ASN A 272 -6.40 2.94 -1.25
N ILE A 273 -6.51 1.63 -1.14
CA ILE A 273 -6.50 0.69 -2.25
C ILE A 273 -7.95 0.39 -2.63
N ILE A 274 -8.35 0.80 -3.83
CA ILE A 274 -9.69 0.57 -4.35
C ILE A 274 -9.66 -0.69 -5.20
N LEU A 275 -10.51 -1.65 -4.84
CA LEU A 275 -10.64 -2.93 -5.55
C LEU A 275 -11.59 -2.81 -6.72
N ARG A 276 -11.36 -3.62 -7.77
CA ARG A 276 -12.20 -3.67 -8.96
C ARG A 276 -13.63 -4.06 -8.65
N THR A 277 -14.57 -3.41 -9.33
CA THR A 277 -16.02 -3.64 -9.25
C THR A 277 -16.64 -4.08 -10.57
N ALA A 278 -15.82 -4.37 -11.61
CA ALA A 278 -16.31 -4.80 -12.90
C ALA A 278 -17.21 -6.03 -12.75
N ASP A 279 -18.38 -6.00 -13.41
CA ASP A 279 -19.40 -7.07 -13.43
C ASP A 279 -19.30 -7.96 -14.67
N GLN A 280 -18.34 -7.67 -15.57
CA GLN A 280 -18.08 -8.45 -16.79
C GLN A 280 -16.66 -8.17 -17.30
N GLY A 281 -16.17 -9.08 -18.14
CA GLY A 281 -14.83 -9.00 -18.70
C GLY A 281 -13.75 -9.23 -17.65
N GLY A 282 -12.51 -9.23 -18.10
CA GLY A 282 -11.39 -9.49 -17.22
C GLY A 282 -10.06 -9.36 -17.91
N LEU A 283 -9.03 -9.84 -17.23
CA LEU A 283 -7.68 -9.92 -17.78
C LEU A 283 -6.93 -11.17 -17.29
N VAL A 284 -6.04 -11.65 -18.14
CA VAL A 284 -4.98 -12.58 -17.77
C VAL A 284 -3.65 -11.90 -18.08
N SER A 285 -2.71 -11.95 -17.15
CA SER A 285 -1.38 -11.38 -17.37
C SER A 285 -0.28 -12.36 -16.96
N TYR A 286 0.85 -12.25 -17.66
CA TYR A 286 2.08 -12.95 -17.30
C TYR A 286 3.25 -11.99 -17.43
N ASN A 287 4.13 -12.04 -16.44
CA ASN A 287 5.35 -11.23 -16.39
C ASN A 287 6.53 -12.13 -16.05
N ALA A 288 7.68 -11.90 -16.69
CA ALA A 288 8.94 -12.56 -16.33
C ALA A 288 10.10 -11.58 -16.53
N GLY A 289 11.12 -11.69 -15.68
CA GLY A 289 12.30 -10.84 -15.76
C GLY A 289 13.48 -11.35 -14.97
N GLN A 290 14.64 -10.71 -15.16
CA GLN A 290 15.89 -11.09 -14.52
C GLN A 290 16.81 -9.88 -14.40
N TYR A 291 17.62 -9.84 -13.33
CA TYR A 291 18.66 -8.83 -13.20
C TYR A 291 19.81 -9.06 -14.20
N GLY A 292 20.44 -7.97 -14.63
CA GLY A 292 21.59 -8.01 -15.54
C GLY A 292 22.79 -8.79 -14.99
N ALA A 293 22.88 -9.00 -13.69
CA ALA A 293 23.85 -9.86 -13.04
C ALA A 293 23.62 -11.38 -13.27
N GLY A 294 22.51 -11.77 -13.91
CA GLY A 294 22.17 -13.15 -14.22
C GLY A 294 21.49 -13.93 -13.09
N ASP A 295 21.10 -13.23 -12.01
CA ASP A 295 20.36 -13.78 -10.87
C ASP A 295 19.00 -13.09 -10.67
N GLY A 296 18.28 -13.44 -9.60
CA GLY A 296 17.01 -12.81 -9.24
C GLY A 296 15.92 -12.98 -10.30
N PHE A 297 15.93 -14.11 -11.03
CA PHE A 297 14.83 -14.41 -11.97
C PHE A 297 13.50 -14.35 -11.25
N SER A 298 12.57 -13.61 -11.83
CA SER A 298 11.22 -13.42 -11.29
C SER A 298 10.21 -13.72 -12.38
N GLN A 299 9.15 -14.43 -12.02
CA GLN A 299 7.99 -14.68 -12.89
C GLN A 299 6.70 -14.63 -12.08
N GLY A 300 5.61 -14.32 -12.76
CA GLY A 300 4.30 -14.37 -12.16
C GLY A 300 3.18 -14.23 -13.17
N GLY A 301 2.02 -14.62 -12.73
CA GLY A 301 0.81 -14.52 -13.53
C GLY A 301 -0.37 -14.10 -12.67
N ALA A 302 -1.33 -13.46 -13.31
CA ALA A 302 -2.54 -13.02 -12.64
C ALA A 302 -3.75 -13.18 -13.53
N VAL A 303 -4.89 -13.42 -12.91
CA VAL A 303 -6.20 -13.41 -13.54
C VAL A 303 -7.15 -12.55 -12.72
N ASN A 304 -7.94 -11.75 -13.39
CA ASN A 304 -9.08 -11.03 -12.81
C ASN A 304 -10.28 -11.23 -13.73
N ASN A 305 -11.46 -11.46 -13.17
CA ASN A 305 -12.70 -11.55 -13.93
C ASN A 305 -13.88 -11.03 -13.12
N GLY A 306 -14.75 -10.29 -13.81
CA GLY A 306 -16.00 -9.77 -13.28
C GLY A 306 -17.18 -10.67 -13.70
N TYR A 307 -18.14 -10.79 -12.79
CA TYR A 307 -19.38 -11.53 -12.99
C TYR A 307 -20.54 -10.68 -12.49
N ARG A 308 -21.61 -10.62 -13.29
CA ARG A 308 -22.86 -9.99 -12.85
C ARG A 308 -23.60 -10.87 -11.87
N VAL A 309 -24.08 -10.28 -10.77
CA VAL A 309 -24.87 -10.95 -9.74
C VAL A 309 -26.26 -10.32 -9.68
N GLY A 310 -27.27 -11.04 -10.11
CA GLY A 310 -28.62 -10.50 -10.26
C GLY A 310 -28.68 -9.37 -11.30
N GLU A 311 -29.55 -8.37 -11.06
CA GLU A 311 -29.74 -7.23 -11.97
C GLU A 311 -28.77 -6.08 -11.73
N THR A 312 -28.34 -5.89 -10.48
CA THR A 312 -27.61 -4.69 -10.03
C THR A 312 -26.26 -5.02 -9.36
N GLY A 313 -25.99 -6.30 -9.09
CA GLY A 313 -24.82 -6.71 -8.35
C GLY A 313 -23.64 -7.13 -9.23
N TYR A 314 -22.47 -7.15 -8.61
CA TYR A 314 -21.23 -7.62 -9.22
C TYR A 314 -20.48 -8.57 -8.25
N LEU A 315 -19.69 -9.46 -8.83
CA LEU A 315 -18.67 -10.26 -8.16
C LEU A 315 -17.40 -10.19 -9.01
N ASN A 316 -16.35 -9.57 -8.47
CA ASN A 316 -15.03 -9.50 -9.10
C ASN A 316 -14.08 -10.45 -8.37
N LEU A 317 -13.44 -11.34 -9.09
CA LEU A 317 -12.51 -12.35 -8.59
C LEU A 317 -11.11 -12.11 -9.15
N SER A 318 -10.10 -12.24 -8.30
CA SER A 318 -8.69 -12.15 -8.70
C SER A 318 -7.88 -13.27 -8.09
N ALA A 319 -6.94 -13.79 -8.88
CA ALA A 319 -5.91 -14.70 -8.40
C ALA A 319 -4.55 -14.29 -8.99
N GLU A 320 -3.49 -14.43 -8.20
CA GLU A 320 -2.14 -14.03 -8.59
C GLU A 320 -1.12 -15.00 -8.00
N PHE A 321 -0.09 -15.33 -8.78
CA PHE A 321 1.08 -16.03 -8.27
C PHE A 321 2.35 -15.27 -8.66
N ARG A 322 3.37 -15.33 -7.81
CA ARG A 322 4.72 -14.81 -8.08
C ARG A 322 5.78 -15.72 -7.50
N GLU A 323 6.81 -15.96 -8.29
CA GLU A 323 8.06 -16.60 -7.87
C GLU A 323 9.21 -15.64 -8.17
N GLN A 324 10.07 -15.40 -7.18
CA GLN A 324 11.28 -14.60 -7.30
C GLN A 324 12.43 -15.37 -6.68
N LYS A 325 13.52 -15.52 -7.41
CA LYS A 325 14.77 -16.08 -6.87
C LYS A 325 15.59 -15.00 -6.19
N SER A 326 16.39 -15.39 -5.21
CA SER A 326 17.27 -14.45 -4.49
C SER A 326 18.32 -13.82 -5.41
N THR A 327 18.74 -12.60 -5.04
CA THR A 327 19.92 -11.95 -5.62
C THR A 327 21.09 -12.03 -4.67
N ILE A 328 22.33 -11.92 -5.21
CA ILE A 328 23.57 -11.97 -4.43
C ILE A 328 24.43 -10.77 -4.83
N ARG A 329 24.70 -9.89 -3.85
CA ARG A 329 25.49 -8.66 -4.04
C ARG A 329 26.64 -8.56 -3.04
N ALA A 330 26.94 -9.64 -2.33
CA ALA A 330 28.09 -9.73 -1.44
C ALA A 330 29.41 -9.73 -2.23
N GLY A 331 30.43 -9.11 -1.65
CA GLY A 331 31.78 -9.10 -2.16
C GLY A 331 32.60 -10.30 -1.72
N ILE A 332 33.91 -10.16 -1.78
CA ILE A 332 34.87 -11.15 -1.27
C ILE A 332 34.80 -11.17 0.25
N ASP A 333 34.63 -12.35 0.85
CA ASP A 333 34.70 -12.57 2.28
C ASP A 333 36.18 -12.65 2.71
N GLU A 334 36.63 -11.69 3.52
CA GLU A 334 38.02 -11.60 3.98
C GLU A 334 38.47 -12.83 4.75
N ARG A 335 37.54 -13.55 5.38
CA ARG A 335 37.87 -14.80 6.13
C ARG A 335 38.29 -15.95 5.22
N THR A 336 37.84 -15.92 3.96
CA THR A 336 38.10 -17.02 2.99
C THR A 336 38.90 -16.56 1.78
N GLY A 337 38.93 -15.25 1.49
CA GLY A 337 39.54 -14.70 0.28
C GLY A 337 38.70 -14.95 -1.01
N HIS A 338 37.45 -15.43 -0.88
CA HIS A 338 36.61 -15.82 -2.02
C HIS A 338 35.22 -15.22 -1.97
N TYR A 339 34.53 -15.20 -3.13
CA TYR A 339 33.10 -14.97 -3.23
C TYR A 339 32.34 -16.22 -2.75
N GLY A 340 32.04 -16.31 -1.47
CA GLY A 340 31.39 -17.49 -0.89
C GLY A 340 30.17 -17.20 -0.05
N ASN A 341 29.82 -15.92 0.07
CA ASN A 341 28.72 -15.47 0.92
C ASN A 341 27.49 -15.17 0.06
N PRO A 342 26.42 -15.97 0.07
CA PRO A 342 25.23 -15.73 -0.73
C PRO A 342 24.27 -14.72 -0.10
N SER A 343 24.72 -13.90 0.84
CA SER A 343 23.94 -12.84 1.49
C SER A 343 24.01 -11.52 0.72
N ILE A 344 23.37 -10.50 1.25
CA ILE A 344 23.23 -9.15 0.68
C ILE A 344 22.53 -9.18 -0.68
N GLY A 345 21.21 -9.11 -0.64
CA GLY A 345 20.34 -9.10 -1.81
C GLY A 345 18.89 -9.28 -1.44
N ASP A 346 18.04 -9.31 -2.46
CA ASP A 346 16.63 -9.61 -2.26
C ASP A 346 16.46 -11.09 -1.91
N PRO A 347 15.48 -11.45 -1.04
CA PRO A 347 15.19 -12.83 -0.68
C PRO A 347 14.54 -13.59 -1.85
N ALA A 348 14.56 -14.92 -1.77
CA ALA A 348 13.68 -15.74 -2.59
C ALA A 348 12.26 -15.64 -2.03
N VAL A 349 11.27 -15.45 -2.92
CA VAL A 349 9.85 -15.28 -2.57
C VAL A 349 9.01 -16.21 -3.45
N HIS A 350 8.10 -16.94 -2.84
CA HIS A 350 7.02 -17.62 -3.53
C HIS A 350 5.69 -17.16 -2.93
N ARG A 351 4.79 -16.62 -3.74
CA ARG A 351 3.55 -15.97 -3.29
C ARG A 351 2.38 -16.42 -4.13
N GLN A 352 1.26 -16.74 -3.47
CA GLN A 352 -0.04 -16.98 -4.07
C GLN A 352 -1.05 -16.07 -3.38
N ALA A 353 -1.88 -15.38 -4.16
CA ALA A 353 -2.86 -14.46 -3.61
C ALA A 353 -4.21 -14.59 -4.31
N LEU A 354 -5.26 -14.44 -3.51
CA LEU A 354 -6.65 -14.44 -3.95
C LEU A 354 -7.34 -13.17 -3.44
N ALA A 355 -8.27 -12.66 -4.20
CA ALA A 355 -9.16 -11.60 -3.74
C ALA A 355 -10.53 -11.71 -4.38
N PHE A 356 -11.55 -11.25 -3.66
CA PHE A 356 -12.85 -10.95 -4.23
C PHE A 356 -13.36 -9.59 -3.78
N ASN A 357 -14.23 -9.00 -4.60
CA ASN A 357 -14.99 -7.81 -4.26
C ASN A 357 -16.40 -7.96 -4.84
N THR A 358 -17.42 -7.83 -4.01
CA THR A 358 -18.82 -8.04 -4.41
C THR A 358 -19.72 -6.98 -3.78
N GLY A 359 -20.76 -6.64 -4.48
CA GLY A 359 -21.84 -5.79 -4.00
C GLY A 359 -23.13 -6.06 -4.77
N ALA A 360 -24.25 -5.89 -4.09
CA ALA A 360 -25.56 -6.04 -4.69
C ALA A 360 -26.60 -5.20 -3.94
N ALA A 361 -27.51 -4.57 -4.66
CA ALA A 361 -28.69 -3.97 -4.06
C ALA A 361 -29.61 -5.10 -3.54
N LEU A 362 -29.95 -5.04 -2.25
CA LEU A 362 -30.93 -5.93 -1.62
C LEU A 362 -32.34 -5.36 -1.78
N THR A 363 -32.46 -4.04 -1.74
CA THR A 363 -33.67 -3.25 -2.03
C THR A 363 -33.26 -1.95 -2.72
N ASP A 364 -34.20 -1.11 -3.08
CA ASP A 364 -33.91 0.22 -3.67
C ASP A 364 -33.16 1.14 -2.69
N GLN A 365 -33.16 0.84 -1.39
CA GLN A 365 -32.58 1.67 -0.34
C GLN A 365 -31.48 0.99 0.46
N LEU A 366 -31.17 -0.29 0.16
CA LEU A 366 -30.23 -1.09 0.93
C LEU A 366 -29.31 -1.90 0.03
N ASP A 367 -28.01 -1.66 0.14
CA ASP A 367 -26.96 -2.43 -0.53
C ASP A 367 -26.20 -3.32 0.46
N PHE A 368 -25.87 -4.53 0.04
CA PHE A 368 -24.86 -5.37 0.64
C PHE A 368 -23.55 -5.22 -0.11
N TYR A 369 -22.42 -5.24 0.59
CA TYR A 369 -21.10 -5.36 0.00
C TYR A 369 -20.18 -6.25 0.84
N SER A 370 -19.23 -6.92 0.18
CA SER A 370 -18.19 -7.67 0.86
C SER A 370 -16.94 -7.76 -0.01
N PHE A 371 -15.77 -7.75 0.64
CA PHE A 371 -14.50 -7.97 -0.05
C PHE A 371 -13.51 -8.67 0.86
N ALA A 372 -12.62 -9.44 0.24
CA ALA A 372 -11.56 -10.12 0.97
C ALA A 372 -10.28 -10.21 0.14
N THR A 373 -9.16 -10.33 0.85
CA THR A 373 -7.86 -10.72 0.30
C THR A 373 -7.31 -11.86 1.13
N TYR A 374 -6.65 -12.81 0.48
CA TYR A 374 -5.85 -13.86 1.11
C TYR A 374 -4.53 -13.99 0.36
N THR A 375 -3.45 -14.06 1.09
CA THR A 375 -2.11 -14.31 0.52
C THR A 375 -1.39 -15.35 1.36
N HIS A 376 -0.89 -16.38 0.70
CA HIS A 376 0.11 -17.30 1.23
C HIS A 376 1.45 -16.97 0.62
N ARG A 377 2.48 -16.74 1.45
CA ARG A 377 3.80 -16.31 1.01
C ARG A 377 4.89 -17.05 1.77
N THR A 378 5.79 -17.69 1.03
CA THR A 378 7.05 -18.20 1.61
C THR A 378 8.21 -17.31 1.18
N VAL A 379 9.05 -16.95 2.15
CA VAL A 379 10.24 -16.13 1.95
C VAL A 379 11.44 -16.88 2.48
N SER A 380 12.57 -16.82 1.76
CA SER A 380 13.85 -17.40 2.22
C SER A 380 14.98 -16.40 2.01
N SER A 381 15.58 -15.93 3.12
CA SER A 381 16.65 -14.93 3.15
C SER A 381 17.95 -15.56 3.66
N ALA A 382 19.00 -15.56 2.83
CA ALA A 382 20.31 -16.05 3.21
C ALA A 382 20.97 -15.13 4.25
N GLN A 383 21.55 -15.75 5.28
CA GLN A 383 22.31 -15.08 6.32
C GLN A 383 23.82 -15.15 6.00
N ILE A 384 24.63 -14.71 6.94
CA ILE A 384 26.09 -14.66 6.74
C ILE A 384 26.68 -16.08 6.76
N TYR A 385 27.51 -16.38 5.79
CA TYR A 385 28.26 -17.64 5.68
C TYR A 385 29.08 -17.95 6.94
N GLN A 386 29.01 -19.20 7.38
CA GLN A 386 29.74 -19.75 8.53
C GLN A 386 30.87 -20.66 8.05
N LEU A 387 32.04 -20.47 8.66
CA LEU A 387 33.26 -21.20 8.25
C LEU A 387 33.15 -22.71 8.54
N PRO A 388 33.87 -23.58 7.76
CA PRO A 388 33.90 -25.03 7.96
C PRO A 388 34.37 -25.44 9.35
N THR A 389 35.24 -24.64 9.97
CA THR A 389 35.82 -24.90 11.29
C THR A 389 34.80 -24.89 12.42
N LEU A 390 33.61 -24.35 12.19
CA LEU A 390 32.56 -24.19 13.24
C LEU A 390 31.96 -25.56 13.61
N VAL A 391 31.57 -26.37 12.61
CA VAL A 391 30.94 -27.68 12.77
C VAL A 391 31.41 -28.62 11.65
N PRO A 392 32.69 -28.99 11.61
CA PRO A 392 33.33 -29.65 10.47
C PRO A 392 32.72 -31.02 10.13
N THR A 393 32.17 -31.72 11.12
CA THR A 393 31.57 -33.05 10.91
C THR A 393 30.18 -32.97 10.24
N ILE A 394 29.47 -31.83 10.36
CA ILE A 394 28.15 -31.63 9.79
C ILE A 394 28.24 -30.85 8.47
N TYR A 395 29.05 -29.80 8.45
CA TYR A 395 29.26 -28.90 7.32
C TYR A 395 30.74 -28.73 7.00
N PRO A 396 31.39 -29.74 6.36
CA PRO A 396 32.83 -29.73 6.09
C PRO A 396 33.27 -28.61 5.16
N ASN A 397 32.33 -28.01 4.37
CA ASN A 397 32.59 -26.89 3.47
C ASN A 397 31.98 -25.56 4.00
N GLY A 398 31.62 -25.51 5.29
CA GLY A 398 30.85 -24.39 5.84
C GLY A 398 29.41 -24.40 5.43
N PHE A 399 28.64 -23.40 5.89
CA PHE A 399 27.19 -23.32 5.61
C PHE A 399 26.68 -21.87 5.68
N THR A 400 25.56 -21.65 5.03
CA THR A 400 24.84 -20.36 5.11
C THR A 400 23.45 -20.60 5.70
N PRO A 401 23.21 -20.14 6.93
CA PRO A 401 21.87 -20.17 7.51
C PRO A 401 20.86 -19.39 6.65
N ARG A 402 19.61 -19.83 6.63
CA ARG A 402 18.53 -19.14 5.92
C ARG A 402 17.37 -18.92 6.86
N ILE A 403 17.00 -17.65 7.09
CA ILE A 403 15.74 -17.32 7.73
C ILE A 403 14.64 -17.63 6.72
N THR A 404 13.61 -18.36 7.16
CA THR A 404 12.42 -18.65 6.38
C THR A 404 11.20 -18.05 7.05
N SER A 405 10.24 -17.61 6.27
CA SER A 405 8.90 -17.24 6.71
C SER A 405 7.90 -18.02 5.88
N ASP A 406 6.93 -18.63 6.54
CA ASP A 406 5.73 -19.21 5.95
C ASP A 406 4.56 -18.41 6.50
N GLU A 407 3.90 -17.61 5.65
CA GLU A 407 3.02 -16.55 6.07
C GLU A 407 1.65 -16.67 5.42
N ASP A 408 0.61 -16.63 6.25
CA ASP A 408 -0.78 -16.46 5.84
C ASP A 408 -1.30 -15.09 6.27
N ASP A 409 -1.57 -14.22 5.31
CA ASP A 409 -2.20 -12.92 5.51
C ASP A 409 -3.61 -12.91 4.90
N TYR A 410 -4.61 -12.49 5.67
CA TYR A 410 -5.97 -12.39 5.16
C TYR A 410 -6.79 -11.28 5.81
N SER A 411 -7.76 -10.77 5.04
CA SER A 411 -8.73 -9.80 5.54
C SER A 411 -10.06 -10.00 4.86
N LEU A 412 -11.13 -9.91 5.63
CA LEU A 412 -12.52 -9.97 5.17
C LEU A 412 -13.28 -8.78 5.73
N THR A 413 -13.96 -8.08 4.85
CA THR A 413 -14.94 -7.03 5.19
C THR A 413 -16.30 -7.44 4.68
N ALA A 414 -17.34 -7.24 5.51
CA ALA A 414 -18.74 -7.30 5.09
C ALA A 414 -19.48 -6.09 5.65
N GLY A 415 -20.39 -5.55 4.87
CA GLY A 415 -21.16 -4.36 5.27
C GLY A 415 -22.50 -4.23 4.58
N LEU A 416 -23.31 -3.42 5.19
CA LEU A 416 -24.58 -2.94 4.67
C LEU A 416 -24.52 -1.41 4.60
N ARG A 417 -24.96 -0.84 3.51
CA ARG A 417 -25.14 0.60 3.40
C ARG A 417 -26.51 0.92 2.86
N GLY A 418 -27.04 2.03 3.29
CA GLY A 418 -28.38 2.40 2.88
C GLY A 418 -28.54 3.91 2.80
N VAL A 419 -29.63 4.31 2.16
CA VAL A 419 -30.07 5.70 2.03
C VAL A 419 -31.40 5.90 2.73
N GLU A 420 -31.73 7.16 3.06
CA GLU A 420 -33.02 7.56 3.62
C GLU A 420 -33.39 6.91 4.97
N LEU A 421 -32.39 6.49 5.77
CA LEU A 421 -32.67 6.01 7.13
C LEU A 421 -33.11 7.17 8.02
N PHE A 422 -34.28 7.04 8.69
CA PHE A 422 -34.84 8.06 9.58
C PHE A 422 -34.94 9.47 8.97
N GLY A 423 -35.26 9.55 7.66
CA GLY A 423 -35.38 10.78 6.89
C GLY A 423 -34.02 11.32 6.44
N ASP A 424 -33.66 11.06 5.20
CA ASP A 424 -32.49 11.58 4.44
C ASP A 424 -31.10 11.31 5.04
N TRP A 425 -30.93 10.31 5.92
CA TRP A 425 -29.61 9.86 6.34
C TRP A 425 -29.10 8.69 5.49
N ASP A 426 -27.94 8.87 4.92
CA ASP A 426 -27.15 7.75 4.39
C ASP A 426 -26.36 7.11 5.52
N TRP A 427 -26.23 5.80 5.51
CA TRP A 427 -25.51 5.07 6.53
C TRP A 427 -24.68 3.90 5.95
N ASP A 428 -23.61 3.56 6.65
CA ASP A 428 -22.76 2.37 6.36
C ASP A 428 -22.44 1.68 7.68
N LEU A 429 -22.82 0.41 7.78
CA LEU A 429 -22.45 -0.46 8.90
C LEU A 429 -21.56 -1.58 8.37
N SER A 430 -20.36 -1.71 8.91
CA SER A 430 -19.40 -2.70 8.44
C SER A 430 -18.60 -3.36 9.56
N SER A 431 -18.15 -4.57 9.29
CA SER A 431 -17.22 -5.32 10.12
C SER A 431 -16.06 -5.81 9.27
N THR A 432 -14.83 -5.55 9.71
CA THR A 432 -13.59 -5.97 9.06
C THR A 432 -12.75 -6.79 10.03
N TYR A 433 -12.43 -8.01 9.66
CA TYR A 433 -11.48 -8.84 10.39
C TYR A 433 -10.26 -9.12 9.51
N GLY A 434 -9.07 -8.88 10.04
CA GLY A 434 -7.81 -9.16 9.37
C GLY A 434 -6.81 -9.85 10.30
N ALA A 435 -5.93 -10.64 9.72
CA ALA A 435 -4.85 -11.30 10.44
C ALA A 435 -3.64 -11.54 9.53
N ASP A 436 -2.46 -11.34 10.10
CA ASP A 436 -1.17 -11.73 9.58
C ASP A 436 -0.53 -12.77 10.51
N LYS A 437 -0.03 -13.87 9.94
CA LYS A 437 0.50 -15.04 10.67
C LYS A 437 1.76 -15.58 9.99
N PRO A 438 2.92 -15.00 10.21
CA PRO A 438 4.18 -15.56 9.78
C PRO A 438 4.71 -16.61 10.78
N ASP A 439 5.01 -17.80 10.28
CA ASP A 439 5.80 -18.83 10.95
C ASP A 439 7.27 -18.67 10.55
N ILE A 440 8.11 -18.28 11.49
CA ILE A 440 9.52 -18.00 11.26
C ILE A 440 10.36 -19.23 11.57
N GLY A 441 11.16 -19.63 10.60
CA GLY A 441 12.08 -20.76 10.70
C GLY A 441 13.52 -20.41 10.37
N MET A 442 14.40 -21.36 10.61
CA MET A 442 15.80 -21.30 10.23
C MET A 442 16.22 -22.63 9.57
N ASP A 443 16.64 -22.54 8.32
CA ASP A 443 17.18 -23.65 7.55
C ASP A 443 18.71 -23.58 7.45
N HIS A 444 19.36 -24.73 7.19
CA HIS A 444 20.81 -24.81 7.02
C HIS A 444 21.59 -24.18 8.18
N SER A 445 21.11 -24.35 9.41
CA SER A 445 21.72 -23.79 10.62
C SER A 445 22.20 -24.91 11.57
N VAL A 446 22.68 -24.53 12.73
CA VAL A 446 23.09 -25.39 13.83
C VAL A 446 22.85 -24.70 15.17
N ASN A 447 22.63 -25.49 16.23
CA ASN A 447 22.85 -25.05 17.60
C ASN A 447 24.26 -25.46 18.02
N LEU A 448 25.16 -24.49 18.16
CA LEU A 448 26.55 -24.72 18.41
C LEU A 448 26.82 -25.32 19.81
N ALA A 449 26.07 -24.92 20.82
CA ALA A 449 26.20 -25.45 22.18
C ALA A 449 25.84 -26.97 22.19
N LEU A 450 24.69 -27.31 21.59
CA LEU A 450 24.28 -28.71 21.48
C LEU A 450 25.29 -29.56 20.69
N TYR A 451 25.84 -29.02 19.59
CA TYR A 451 26.87 -29.68 18.83
C TYR A 451 28.13 -29.94 19.67
N ASN A 452 28.58 -28.96 20.43
CA ASN A 452 29.76 -29.12 21.30
C ASN A 452 29.54 -30.12 22.45
N GLU A 453 28.31 -30.23 22.93
CA GLU A 453 27.96 -31.18 24.00
C GLU A 453 27.75 -32.62 23.51
N THR A 454 27.18 -32.79 22.31
CA THR A 454 26.68 -34.10 21.85
C THR A 454 27.30 -34.59 20.54
N GLY A 455 28.05 -33.73 19.83
CA GLY A 455 28.57 -34.01 18.48
C GLY A 455 27.54 -33.92 17.35
N THR A 456 26.28 -33.53 17.68
CA THR A 456 25.21 -33.44 16.68
C THR A 456 24.27 -32.26 16.98
N THR A 457 23.49 -31.84 15.98
CA THR A 457 22.50 -30.77 16.12
C THR A 457 21.44 -30.87 15.00
N PRO A 458 20.19 -30.43 15.21
CA PRO A 458 19.26 -30.17 14.12
C PRO A 458 19.87 -29.19 13.10
N ARG A 459 19.41 -29.25 11.84
CA ARG A 459 19.78 -28.31 10.77
C ARG A 459 18.63 -27.38 10.37
N LYS A 460 17.42 -27.69 10.83
CA LYS A 460 16.20 -26.89 10.73
C LYS A 460 15.66 -26.63 12.11
N PHE A 461 15.13 -25.43 12.31
CA PHE A 461 14.56 -24.98 13.58
C PHE A 461 13.30 -24.18 13.30
N ASP A 462 12.27 -24.38 14.09
CA ASP A 462 11.12 -23.51 14.20
C ASP A 462 11.46 -22.42 15.23
N LEU A 463 11.51 -21.16 14.80
CA LEU A 463 12.00 -20.07 15.66
C LEU A 463 10.89 -19.40 16.44
N ALA A 464 9.75 -19.16 15.79
CA ALA A 464 8.61 -18.48 16.39
C ALA A 464 7.39 -18.57 15.48
N GLU A 465 6.19 -18.53 16.08
CA GLU A 465 4.93 -18.20 15.43
C GLU A 465 4.56 -16.77 15.83
N TYR A 466 4.46 -15.84 14.88
CA TYR A 466 3.89 -14.52 15.16
C TYR A 466 2.46 -14.43 14.67
N LYS A 467 1.66 -13.57 15.32
CA LYS A 467 0.29 -13.31 14.88
C LYS A 467 -0.10 -11.90 15.26
N ALA A 468 -0.55 -11.12 14.29
CA ALA A 468 -1.29 -9.88 14.50
C ALA A 468 -2.71 -10.04 14.00
N THR A 469 -3.70 -9.62 14.77
CA THR A 469 -5.10 -9.57 14.32
C THR A 469 -5.72 -8.24 14.66
N GLN A 470 -6.62 -7.80 13.80
CA GLN A 470 -7.43 -6.60 14.01
C GLN A 470 -8.87 -6.88 13.62
N TRP A 471 -9.80 -6.57 14.50
CA TRP A 471 -11.23 -6.62 14.25
C TRP A 471 -11.82 -5.24 14.46
N THR A 472 -12.37 -4.65 13.40
CA THR A 472 -12.90 -3.29 13.40
C THR A 472 -14.36 -3.31 12.97
N ASN A 473 -15.20 -2.68 13.75
CA ASN A 473 -16.62 -2.45 13.45
C ASN A 473 -16.85 -0.95 13.31
N ASN A 474 -17.47 -0.52 12.20
CA ASN A 474 -17.74 0.88 11.91
C ASN A 474 -19.23 1.10 11.67
N LEU A 475 -19.73 2.22 12.19
CA LEU A 475 -21.01 2.80 11.85
C LEU A 475 -20.76 4.25 11.39
N ASP A 476 -21.04 4.54 10.15
CA ASP A 476 -20.87 5.85 9.53
C ASP A 476 -22.24 6.37 9.09
N LEU A 477 -22.59 7.63 9.42
CA LEU A 477 -23.81 8.30 8.99
C LEU A 477 -23.46 9.64 8.35
N ARG A 478 -24.19 9.99 7.30
CA ARG A 478 -24.04 11.29 6.63
C ARG A 478 -25.38 11.84 6.20
N ARG A 479 -25.48 13.18 6.19
CA ARG A 479 -26.64 13.91 5.69
C ARG A 479 -26.23 15.27 5.14
N ALA A 480 -26.85 15.68 4.07
CA ALA A 480 -26.74 17.03 3.52
C ALA A 480 -27.92 17.88 4.04
N PHE A 481 -27.64 19.06 4.54
CA PHE A 481 -28.63 20.02 5.02
C PHE A 481 -28.64 21.27 4.14
N ASP A 482 -29.78 21.59 3.57
CA ASP A 482 -30.00 22.88 2.86
C ASP A 482 -30.07 24.02 3.86
N VAL A 483 -29.07 24.91 3.85
CA VAL A 483 -29.00 26.07 4.71
C VAL A 483 -29.12 27.31 3.86
N ALA A 484 -30.16 28.12 4.07
CA ALA A 484 -30.52 29.25 3.21
C ALA A 484 -29.40 30.30 3.00
N LEU A 485 -28.41 30.36 3.88
CA LEU A 485 -27.25 31.26 3.77
C LEU A 485 -26.05 30.68 3.01
N LEU A 486 -26.08 29.39 2.64
CA LEU A 486 -24.99 28.71 1.98
C LEU A 486 -25.34 28.40 0.52
N PRO A 487 -24.44 28.58 -0.44
CA PRO A 487 -24.68 28.30 -1.85
C PRO A 487 -24.78 26.81 -2.17
N LYS A 488 -24.24 25.94 -1.31
CA LYS A 488 -24.29 24.49 -1.41
C LYS A 488 -24.66 23.88 -0.06
N PRO A 489 -25.24 22.66 -0.04
CA PRO A 489 -25.64 22.00 1.20
C PRO A 489 -24.48 21.87 2.22
N LEU A 490 -24.79 21.96 3.49
CA LEU A 490 -23.90 21.61 4.59
C LEU A 490 -23.90 20.09 4.73
N ASN A 491 -22.79 19.45 4.38
CA ASN A 491 -22.61 18.03 4.60
C ASN A 491 -22.17 17.79 6.05
N PHE A 492 -22.90 16.98 6.76
CA PHE A 492 -22.62 16.55 8.11
C PHE A 492 -22.47 15.03 8.14
N SER A 493 -21.34 14.57 8.66
CA SER A 493 -21.09 13.15 8.88
C SER A 493 -20.65 12.90 10.31
N TRP A 494 -21.04 11.77 10.86
CA TRP A 494 -20.56 11.29 12.14
C TRP A 494 -20.50 9.78 12.14
N GLY A 495 -19.68 9.21 12.99
CA GLY A 495 -19.55 7.75 13.07
C GLY A 495 -18.90 7.28 14.34
N LEU A 496 -19.04 5.97 14.54
CA LEU A 496 -18.47 5.21 15.66
C LEU A 496 -17.60 4.11 15.12
N GLU A 497 -16.50 3.85 15.81
CA GLU A 497 -15.58 2.75 15.53
C GLU A 497 -15.31 1.99 16.82
N GLN A 498 -15.44 0.67 16.76
CA GLN A 498 -14.93 -0.24 17.78
C GLN A 498 -13.86 -1.11 17.13
N ARG A 499 -12.66 -1.20 17.74
CA ARG A 499 -11.55 -2.00 17.25
C ARG A 499 -10.95 -2.83 18.38
N SER A 500 -10.58 -4.07 18.07
CA SER A 500 -9.83 -4.95 18.96
C SER A 500 -8.59 -5.46 18.23
N ASP A 501 -7.43 -5.17 18.80
CA ASP A 501 -6.12 -5.56 18.29
C ASP A 501 -5.53 -6.66 19.17
N LEU A 502 -4.83 -7.63 18.54
CA LEU A 502 -4.12 -8.69 19.25
C LEU A 502 -2.75 -8.90 18.62
N TYR A 503 -1.72 -9.04 19.45
CA TYR A 503 -0.39 -9.46 19.06
C TYR A 503 0.02 -10.69 19.87
N LYS A 504 0.56 -11.73 19.20
CA LYS A 504 1.03 -12.98 19.81
C LYS A 504 2.43 -13.30 19.33
N VAL A 505 3.27 -13.74 20.26
CA VAL A 505 4.57 -14.35 20.01
C VAL A 505 4.53 -15.76 20.58
N GLY A 506 4.61 -16.77 19.73
CA GLY A 506 4.75 -18.17 20.13
C GLY A 506 6.22 -18.55 20.32
N ALA A 507 6.50 -19.46 21.25
CA ALA A 507 7.84 -20.01 21.43
C ALA A 507 8.22 -20.93 20.26
N GLY A 508 9.51 -20.92 19.90
CA GLY A 508 10.08 -21.86 18.95
C GLY A 508 10.31 -23.26 19.54
N ASP A 509 10.90 -24.15 18.73
CA ASP A 509 11.32 -25.45 19.22
C ASP A 509 12.47 -25.33 20.26
N TYR A 510 12.60 -26.29 21.19
CA TYR A 510 13.56 -26.22 22.30
C TYR A 510 14.99 -25.96 21.85
N TYR A 511 15.45 -26.61 20.80
CA TYR A 511 16.83 -26.45 20.33
C TYR A 511 17.06 -25.14 19.57
N SER A 512 15.99 -24.47 19.15
CA SER A 512 16.09 -23.14 18.50
C SER A 512 16.59 -22.05 19.45
N TYR A 513 16.32 -22.20 20.75
CA TYR A 513 16.74 -21.22 21.80
C TYR A 513 17.65 -21.82 22.89
N TYR A 514 17.87 -23.15 22.90
CA TYR A 514 18.74 -23.81 23.88
C TYR A 514 20.17 -23.25 23.83
N ASN A 515 20.63 -22.68 24.94
CA ASN A 515 22.03 -22.30 25.21
C ASN A 515 22.70 -21.49 24.08
N GLY A 516 22.04 -20.43 23.61
CA GLY A 516 22.49 -19.56 22.52
C GLY A 516 21.76 -19.81 21.20
N GLY A 517 20.99 -20.86 21.11
CA GLY A 517 20.02 -21.12 20.04
C GLY A 517 20.62 -21.46 18.68
N SER A 518 19.76 -21.38 17.66
CA SER A 518 20.17 -21.57 16.27
C SER A 518 21.07 -20.44 15.80
N LYS A 519 22.05 -20.75 14.94
CA LYS A 519 23.02 -19.76 14.42
C LYS A 519 22.32 -18.77 13.50
N ALA A 520 22.66 -17.52 13.60
CA ALA A 520 22.14 -16.31 12.98
C ALA A 520 20.92 -15.70 13.71
N LEU A 521 19.89 -16.45 14.03
CA LEU A 521 18.72 -15.95 14.77
C LEU A 521 18.23 -17.03 15.73
N PRO A 522 18.48 -16.92 17.05
CA PRO A 522 17.86 -17.78 18.05
C PRO A 522 16.34 -17.69 18.05
N GLY A 523 15.68 -18.81 18.33
CA GLY A 523 14.24 -18.84 18.45
C GLY A 523 13.73 -18.17 19.72
N GLN A 524 12.45 -17.86 19.75
CA GLN A 524 11.75 -17.32 20.91
C GLN A 524 11.64 -18.38 22.00
N ALA A 525 12.15 -18.04 23.18
CA ALA A 525 12.00 -18.92 24.35
C ALA A 525 10.60 -18.73 24.97
N PRO A 526 10.11 -19.69 25.77
CA PRO A 526 8.84 -19.53 26.50
C PRO A 526 8.78 -18.26 27.38
N ALA A 527 9.93 -17.77 27.86
CA ALA A 527 10.04 -16.55 28.66
C ALA A 527 9.80 -15.25 27.85
N THR A 528 10.01 -15.29 26.52
CA THR A 528 9.79 -14.16 25.61
C THR A 528 8.51 -14.30 24.79
N ALA A 529 7.79 -15.40 24.95
CA ALA A 529 6.50 -15.67 24.32
C ALA A 529 5.35 -15.05 25.13
N GLY A 530 4.27 -14.66 24.45
CA GLY A 530 3.10 -14.07 25.10
C GLY A 530 2.01 -13.67 24.12
N GLN A 531 0.91 -13.15 24.67
CA GLN A 531 -0.19 -12.59 23.90
C GLN A 531 -0.69 -11.34 24.58
N TRP A 532 -0.89 -10.29 23.79
CA TRP A 532 -1.32 -8.97 24.24
C TRP A 532 -2.48 -8.47 23.39
N THR A 533 -3.40 -7.75 24.02
CA THR A 533 -4.61 -7.24 23.37
C THR A 533 -4.81 -5.78 23.71
N ARG A 534 -5.50 -5.07 22.83
CA ARG A 534 -5.90 -3.68 22.98
C ARG A 534 -7.29 -3.48 22.40
N ASP A 535 -8.18 -2.84 23.16
CA ASP A 535 -9.49 -2.41 22.68
C ASP A 535 -9.51 -0.91 22.50
N VAL A 536 -10.19 -0.45 21.44
CA VAL A 536 -10.33 0.96 21.08
C VAL A 536 -11.79 1.26 20.79
N LEU A 537 -12.29 2.36 21.36
CA LEU A 537 -13.59 2.92 21.04
C LEU A 537 -13.39 4.35 20.53
N GLY A 538 -13.84 4.65 19.32
CA GLY A 538 -13.71 5.96 18.69
C GLY A 538 -15.03 6.51 18.21
N GLY A 539 -15.12 7.86 18.15
CA GLY A 539 -16.20 8.59 17.53
C GLY A 539 -15.69 9.82 16.83
N TYR A 540 -16.29 10.18 15.70
CA TYR A 540 -15.90 11.36 14.92
C TYR A 540 -17.11 12.16 14.46
N LEU A 541 -16.82 13.45 14.16
CA LEU A 541 -17.73 14.41 13.50
C LEU A 541 -16.96 15.05 12.34
N ASP A 542 -17.62 15.22 11.19
CA ASP A 542 -17.10 15.91 10.00
C ASP A 542 -18.17 16.85 9.44
N LEU A 543 -17.79 18.07 9.12
CA LEU A 543 -18.63 19.11 8.55
C LEU A 543 -17.93 19.69 7.33
N SER A 544 -18.61 19.79 6.20
CA SER A 544 -18.07 20.44 5.01
C SER A 544 -19.15 21.17 4.22
N THR A 545 -18.79 22.36 3.70
CA THR A 545 -19.70 23.19 2.90
C THR A 545 -18.93 24.20 2.06
N HIS A 546 -19.65 24.93 1.19
CA HIS A 546 -19.14 26.12 0.53
C HIS A 546 -19.72 27.35 1.24
N LEU A 547 -18.83 28.25 1.70
CA LEU A 547 -19.24 29.56 2.24
C LEU A 547 -19.63 30.53 1.13
N THR A 548 -18.97 30.42 -0.02
CA THR A 548 -19.35 31.05 -1.30
C THR A 548 -19.20 30.02 -2.41
N GLU A 549 -19.61 30.28 -3.62
CA GLU A 549 -19.41 29.38 -4.77
C GLU A 549 -17.89 28.97 -4.96
N GLN A 550 -16.99 29.85 -4.55
CA GLN A 550 -15.54 29.74 -4.72
C GLN A 550 -14.81 29.28 -3.46
N TRP A 551 -15.46 29.35 -2.28
CA TRP A 551 -14.80 29.11 -1.00
C TRP A 551 -15.40 27.91 -0.27
N GLN A 552 -14.67 26.83 -0.26
CA GLN A 552 -15.01 25.61 0.45
C GLN A 552 -14.26 25.50 1.79
N VAL A 553 -14.92 25.00 2.81
CA VAL A 553 -14.36 24.73 4.13
C VAL A 553 -14.81 23.37 4.63
N ALA A 554 -13.92 22.70 5.39
CA ALA A 554 -14.26 21.46 6.09
C ALA A 554 -13.58 21.43 7.45
N THR A 555 -14.25 20.84 8.45
CA THR A 555 -13.70 20.62 9.79
C THR A 555 -14.06 19.21 10.26
N ALA A 556 -13.12 18.55 10.91
CA ALA A 556 -13.32 17.23 11.51
C ALA A 556 -12.78 17.19 12.94
N ALA A 557 -13.43 16.44 13.80
CA ALA A 557 -12.98 16.13 15.15
C ALA A 557 -13.20 14.65 15.45
N ARG A 558 -12.24 14.02 16.14
CA ARG A 558 -12.30 12.61 16.53
C ARG A 558 -11.79 12.45 17.95
N TYR A 559 -12.52 11.66 18.73
CA TYR A 559 -12.14 11.19 20.06
C TYR A 559 -11.97 9.69 20.03
N GLU A 560 -10.90 9.17 20.66
CA GLU A 560 -10.66 7.73 20.80
C GLU A 560 -10.21 7.43 22.23
N HIS A 561 -10.69 6.31 22.75
CA HIS A 561 -10.30 5.75 24.04
C HIS A 561 -9.69 4.36 23.82
N TYR A 562 -8.49 4.17 24.36
CA TYR A 562 -7.67 2.98 24.29
C TYR A 562 -7.60 2.32 25.67
N SER A 563 -7.70 1.00 25.73
CA SER A 563 -7.76 0.24 26.98
C SER A 563 -6.46 0.30 27.80
N ASP A 564 -5.31 0.63 27.18
CA ASP A 564 -3.98 0.58 27.75
C ASP A 564 -3.39 1.97 28.11
N PHE A 565 -3.54 3.00 27.29
CA PHE A 565 -2.93 4.31 27.54
C PHE A 565 -3.91 5.49 27.65
N GLY A 566 -5.23 5.23 27.60
CA GLY A 566 -6.26 6.25 27.81
C GLY A 566 -6.75 6.91 26.51
N SER A 567 -7.01 8.22 26.51
CA SER A 567 -7.77 8.89 25.46
C SER A 567 -6.97 9.89 24.66
N THR A 568 -7.37 10.05 23.40
CA THR A 568 -6.83 11.08 22.50
C THR A 568 -7.96 11.86 21.81
N THR A 569 -7.69 13.12 21.47
CA THR A 569 -8.60 13.98 20.69
C THR A 569 -7.83 14.61 19.55
N ASN A 570 -8.36 14.53 18.34
CA ASN A 570 -7.74 15.09 17.14
C ASN A 570 -8.73 15.95 16.38
N GLY A 571 -8.20 17.00 15.76
CA GLY A 571 -8.99 17.93 14.95
C GLY A 571 -8.31 18.23 13.62
N LYS A 572 -9.10 18.60 12.62
CA LYS A 572 -8.65 19.07 11.31
C LYS A 572 -9.53 20.23 10.86
N LEU A 573 -8.89 21.24 10.29
CA LEU A 573 -9.53 22.31 9.56
C LEU A 573 -8.89 22.41 8.18
N SER A 574 -9.73 22.39 7.13
CA SER A 574 -9.29 22.51 5.75
C SER A 574 -10.10 23.57 5.03
N THR A 575 -9.46 24.25 4.09
CA THR A 575 -10.12 25.26 3.27
C THR A 575 -9.53 25.27 1.85
N ARG A 576 -10.38 25.62 0.88
CA ARG A 576 -9.98 25.85 -0.50
C ARG A 576 -10.72 27.07 -1.05
N TYR A 577 -9.97 27.92 -1.75
CA TYR A 577 -10.50 29.05 -2.46
C TYR A 577 -10.11 28.99 -3.94
N ASP A 578 -11.10 28.86 -4.82
CA ASP A 578 -10.89 28.87 -6.28
C ASP A 578 -11.08 30.29 -6.80
N PHE A 579 -9.96 30.96 -7.12
CA PHE A 579 -9.98 32.32 -7.69
C PHE A 579 -10.68 32.34 -9.06
N ASN A 580 -10.49 31.27 -9.81
CA ASN A 580 -11.10 30.98 -11.10
C ASN A 580 -10.88 29.50 -11.43
N PRO A 581 -11.41 28.95 -12.55
CA PRO A 581 -11.21 27.55 -12.92
C PRO A 581 -9.74 27.12 -13.14
N GLN A 582 -8.82 28.10 -13.31
CA GLN A 582 -7.40 27.84 -13.54
C GLN A 582 -6.55 27.89 -12.28
N VAL A 583 -7.01 28.55 -11.21
CA VAL A 583 -6.18 28.81 -10.02
C VAL A 583 -6.99 28.57 -8.75
N GLY A 584 -6.58 27.57 -7.97
CA GLY A 584 -7.11 27.26 -6.64
C GLY A 584 -6.02 27.26 -5.58
N LEU A 585 -6.32 27.75 -4.39
CA LEU A 585 -5.47 27.72 -3.20
C LEU A 585 -6.13 26.86 -2.13
N ARG A 586 -5.42 25.91 -1.55
CA ARG A 586 -5.90 25.07 -0.44
C ARG A 586 -4.98 25.14 0.75
N ALA A 587 -5.54 25.03 1.94
CA ALA A 587 -4.76 24.98 3.18
C ALA A 587 -5.41 24.05 4.19
N SER A 588 -4.60 23.39 5.01
CA SER A 588 -5.08 22.59 6.13
C SER A 588 -4.18 22.71 7.36
N VAL A 589 -4.80 22.54 8.52
CA VAL A 589 -4.12 22.29 9.79
C VAL A 589 -4.79 21.11 10.47
N SER A 590 -4.00 20.14 10.94
CA SER A 590 -4.52 18.98 11.65
C SER A 590 -3.61 18.55 12.79
N SER A 591 -4.20 18.01 13.85
CA SER A 591 -3.49 17.17 14.82
C SER A 591 -3.61 15.71 14.43
N GLY A 592 -2.63 14.91 14.82
CA GLY A 592 -2.62 13.47 14.63
C GLY A 592 -1.90 12.78 15.78
N PHE A 593 -2.10 11.49 15.87
CA PHE A 593 -1.40 10.67 16.83
C PHE A 593 -1.22 9.24 16.31
N ARG A 594 -0.34 8.51 16.96
CA ARG A 594 -0.16 7.08 16.78
C ARG A 594 0.05 6.40 18.12
N ALA A 595 -0.70 5.33 18.36
CA ALA A 595 -0.46 4.43 19.48
C ALA A 595 0.85 3.66 19.28
N PRO A 596 1.63 3.34 20.31
CA PRO A 596 2.68 2.32 20.20
C PRO A 596 2.05 1.02 19.68
N SER A 597 2.69 0.29 18.75
CA SER A 597 2.16 -1.03 18.40
C SER A 597 2.40 -2.03 19.54
N LEU A 598 1.53 -3.02 19.67
CA LEU A 598 1.70 -4.08 20.67
C LEU A 598 3.03 -4.83 20.48
N ALA A 599 3.53 -4.91 19.23
CA ALA A 599 4.85 -5.47 18.95
C ALA A 599 6.00 -4.57 19.46
N GLN A 600 5.91 -3.25 19.31
CA GLN A 600 6.93 -2.32 19.83
C GLN A 600 7.08 -2.40 21.35
N GLU A 601 5.99 -2.66 22.06
CA GLU A 601 5.98 -2.79 23.52
C GLU A 601 6.52 -4.13 24.01
N ASN A 602 6.29 -5.23 23.25
CA ASN A 602 6.39 -6.59 23.78
C ASN A 602 7.37 -7.51 23.06
N TYR A 603 7.92 -7.11 21.90
CA TYR A 603 8.79 -7.96 21.12
C TYR A 603 10.23 -7.93 21.62
N THR A 604 10.86 -9.11 21.68
CA THR A 604 12.27 -9.31 22.06
C THR A 604 12.95 -10.21 21.03
N SER A 605 14.21 -9.92 20.66
CA SER A 605 15.00 -10.77 19.76
C SER A 605 16.50 -10.62 19.97
N LEU A 606 17.28 -11.56 19.40
CA LEU A 606 18.74 -11.52 19.33
C LEU A 606 19.20 -11.92 17.92
N GLY A 607 19.81 -10.97 17.19
CA GLY A 607 20.52 -11.26 15.94
C GLY A 607 21.98 -11.66 16.24
N VAL A 608 22.45 -12.76 15.66
CA VAL A 608 23.82 -13.27 15.90
C VAL A 608 24.56 -13.41 14.59
N SER A 609 25.52 -12.52 14.37
CA SER A 609 26.50 -12.60 13.26
C SER A 609 27.77 -13.35 13.70
N PRO A 610 28.74 -13.65 12.80
CA PRO A 610 29.94 -14.38 13.15
C PRO A 610 30.73 -13.78 14.34
N THR A 611 30.79 -12.45 14.45
CA THR A 611 31.60 -11.74 15.46
C THR A 611 30.79 -10.87 16.42
N ILE A 612 29.54 -10.57 16.12
CA ILE A 612 28.71 -9.66 16.91
C ILE A 612 27.34 -10.25 17.21
N ALA A 613 26.72 -9.80 18.31
CA ALA A 613 25.31 -10.02 18.57
C ALA A 613 24.63 -8.69 18.95
N THR A 614 23.41 -8.48 18.44
CA THR A 614 22.60 -7.32 18.75
C THR A 614 21.21 -7.78 19.18
N GLY A 615 20.78 -7.38 20.39
CA GLY A 615 19.49 -7.71 20.94
C GLY A 615 18.53 -6.52 20.95
N LEU A 616 17.25 -6.79 20.69
CA LEU A 616 16.14 -5.88 20.98
C LEU A 616 15.41 -6.42 22.21
N LEU A 617 15.25 -5.61 23.25
CA LEU A 617 14.43 -5.90 24.43
C LEU A 617 13.06 -5.26 24.31
N ALA A 618 12.02 -5.98 24.68
CA ALA A 618 10.66 -5.44 24.80
C ALA A 618 10.67 -4.22 25.74
N ALA A 619 10.13 -3.09 25.27
CA ALA A 619 10.22 -1.80 25.97
C ALA A 619 9.63 -1.83 27.40
N ASN A 620 8.55 -2.58 27.60
CA ASN A 620 7.88 -2.73 28.89
C ASN A 620 8.46 -3.85 29.79
N SER A 621 9.47 -4.59 29.31
CA SER A 621 10.10 -5.69 30.05
C SER A 621 10.91 -5.21 31.24
N ALA A 622 11.04 -6.03 32.28
CA ALA A 622 11.93 -5.76 33.41
C ALA A 622 13.39 -5.61 32.96
N ALA A 623 13.81 -6.35 31.96
CA ALA A 623 15.16 -6.29 31.40
C ALA A 623 15.45 -4.92 30.73
N ALA A 624 14.52 -4.39 29.95
CA ALA A 624 14.68 -3.04 29.37
C ALA A 624 14.62 -1.96 30.45
N LYS A 625 13.76 -2.10 31.45
CA LYS A 625 13.66 -1.17 32.59
C LYS A 625 14.92 -1.13 33.45
N MET A 626 15.70 -2.22 33.54
CA MET A 626 17.05 -2.23 34.16
C MET A 626 18.02 -1.30 33.41
N LEU A 627 17.82 -1.09 32.12
CA LEU A 627 18.59 -0.19 31.28
C LEU A 627 17.98 1.22 31.20
N GLY A 628 16.90 1.50 31.93
CA GLY A 628 16.23 2.79 31.97
C GLY A 628 15.10 3.00 30.96
N ALA A 629 14.57 1.94 30.36
CA ALA A 629 13.38 2.04 29.52
C ALA A 629 12.15 2.51 30.32
N GLU A 630 11.35 3.36 29.71
CA GLU A 630 10.03 3.77 30.18
C GLU A 630 8.95 3.12 29.33
N ASP A 631 7.73 3.01 29.89
CA ASP A 631 6.56 2.56 29.13
C ASP A 631 6.30 3.52 27.96
N LEU A 632 6.00 2.97 26.78
CA LEU A 632 5.82 3.76 25.58
C LEU A 632 4.56 4.63 25.68
N LYS A 633 4.66 5.85 25.17
CA LYS A 633 3.59 6.85 25.08
C LYS A 633 3.17 7.03 23.62
N PRO A 634 1.91 7.44 23.35
CA PRO A 634 1.50 7.77 21.99
C PRO A 634 2.34 8.91 21.39
N GLU A 635 2.74 8.73 20.13
CA GLU A 635 3.31 9.80 19.31
C GLU A 635 2.24 10.83 18.98
N LYS A 636 2.58 12.13 18.96
CA LYS A 636 1.63 13.22 18.66
C LYS A 636 2.16 14.09 17.54
N SER A 637 1.29 14.49 16.60
CA SER A 637 1.69 15.37 15.52
C SER A 637 0.82 16.61 15.38
N ILE A 638 1.43 17.66 14.82
CA ILE A 638 0.73 18.82 14.26
C ILE A 638 1.22 18.99 12.83
N ASN A 639 0.27 19.03 11.91
CA ASN A 639 0.50 19.09 10.47
C ASN A 639 -0.06 20.40 9.92
N TYR A 640 0.71 21.05 9.05
CA TYR A 640 0.30 22.20 8.25
C TYR A 640 0.52 21.87 6.78
N ASN A 641 -0.46 22.20 5.93
CA ASN A 641 -0.35 22.04 4.49
C ASN A 641 -0.87 23.30 3.78
N LEU A 642 -0.18 23.74 2.72
CA LEU A 642 -0.56 24.85 1.87
C LEU A 642 -0.31 24.43 0.42
N GLY A 643 -1.37 24.39 -0.39
CA GLY A 643 -1.32 23.87 -1.76
C GLY A 643 -1.84 24.88 -2.78
N LEU A 644 -1.16 24.97 -3.91
CA LEU A 644 -1.56 25.73 -5.10
C LEU A 644 -1.90 24.76 -6.22
N VAL A 645 -3.11 24.86 -6.77
CA VAL A 645 -3.59 24.05 -7.89
C VAL A 645 -3.72 24.96 -9.10
N LEU A 646 -3.08 24.60 -10.20
CA LEU A 646 -3.04 25.38 -11.43
C LEU A 646 -3.46 24.53 -12.63
N ASN A 647 -4.41 25.02 -13.40
CA ASN A 647 -4.88 24.44 -14.67
C ASN A 647 -4.76 25.48 -15.78
N PRO A 648 -3.51 25.94 -16.15
CA PRO A 648 -3.33 27.07 -17.04
C PRO A 648 -3.75 26.77 -18.50
N LEU A 649 -3.77 25.48 -18.87
CA LEU A 649 -4.24 24.95 -20.14
C LEU A 649 -5.19 23.79 -19.90
N SER A 650 -6.03 23.47 -20.86
CA SER A 650 -7.00 22.37 -20.75
C SER A 650 -6.35 20.99 -20.45
N ASP A 651 -5.14 20.80 -20.93
CA ASP A 651 -4.42 19.54 -20.84
C ASP A 651 -3.21 19.59 -19.87
N LEU A 652 -3.02 20.71 -19.14
CA LEU A 652 -1.93 20.92 -18.18
C LEU A 652 -2.50 21.14 -16.77
N ASN A 653 -2.18 20.22 -15.88
CA ASN A 653 -2.53 20.34 -14.47
C ASN A 653 -1.24 20.36 -13.64
N ILE A 654 -1.15 21.25 -12.66
CA ILE A 654 -0.02 21.38 -11.75
C ILE A 654 -0.56 21.52 -10.32
N ALA A 655 0.00 20.75 -9.39
CA ALA A 655 -0.23 20.95 -7.97
C ALA A 655 1.12 21.11 -7.25
N ILE A 656 1.20 22.09 -6.36
CA ILE A 656 2.37 22.41 -5.54
C ILE A 656 1.89 22.48 -4.09
N ASP A 657 2.33 21.54 -3.25
CA ASP A 657 1.90 21.40 -1.86
C ASP A 657 3.09 21.52 -0.91
N ALA A 658 3.17 22.61 -0.18
CA ALA A 658 4.12 22.80 0.90
C ALA A 658 3.55 22.25 2.20
N TYR A 659 4.36 21.52 2.98
CA TYR A 659 3.92 20.88 4.21
C TYR A 659 4.92 21.00 5.34
N GLN A 660 4.43 20.94 6.59
CA GLN A 660 5.23 20.79 7.79
C GLN A 660 4.53 19.82 8.76
N ILE A 661 5.26 18.81 9.21
CA ILE A 661 4.83 17.81 10.18
C ILE A 661 5.76 17.90 11.39
N THR A 662 5.23 18.29 12.55
CA THR A 662 5.97 18.26 13.82
C THR A 662 5.48 17.06 14.61
N LEU A 663 6.39 16.14 14.92
CA LEU A 663 6.12 14.91 15.65
C LEU A 663 6.81 14.96 17.00
N ARG A 664 6.06 14.79 18.08
CA ARG A 664 6.54 14.74 19.46
C ARG A 664 6.45 13.32 19.99
N ASP A 665 7.32 13.02 20.95
CA ASP A 665 7.40 11.71 21.61
C ASP A 665 7.54 10.58 20.56
N ARG A 666 8.33 10.80 19.49
CA ARG A 666 8.52 9.84 18.41
C ARG A 666 9.14 8.57 18.96
N ILE A 667 8.51 7.43 18.66
CA ILE A 667 9.01 6.10 19.01
C ILE A 667 10.11 5.73 18.02
N VAL A 668 11.28 5.44 18.55
CA VAL A 668 12.50 5.16 17.80
C VAL A 668 13.29 4.06 18.49
N ASP A 669 14.17 3.45 17.72
CA ASP A 669 15.21 2.58 18.25
C ASP A 669 16.24 3.42 18.99
N GLY A 670 16.38 3.20 20.28
CA GLY A 670 17.25 4.01 21.14
C GLY A 670 17.75 3.25 22.36
N GLY A 671 18.51 3.95 23.20
CA GLY A 671 19.07 3.35 24.41
C GLY A 671 20.04 2.20 24.13
N THR A 672 21.02 2.41 23.22
CA THR A 672 22.01 1.38 22.87
C THR A 672 23.02 1.18 23.98
N TYR A 673 23.13 -0.03 24.48
CA TYR A 673 24.07 -0.48 25.50
C TYR A 673 24.96 -1.60 24.95
N SER A 674 26.19 -1.71 25.43
CA SER A 674 27.17 -2.70 24.95
C SER A 674 27.94 -3.38 26.07
N GLY A 675 28.64 -4.46 25.75
CA GLY A 675 29.49 -5.21 26.69
C GLY A 675 28.70 -5.94 27.77
N GLN A 676 29.24 -6.00 29.01
CA GLN A 676 28.66 -6.79 30.08
C GLN A 676 27.27 -6.35 30.48
N GLN A 677 26.98 -5.04 30.44
CA GLN A 677 25.65 -4.49 30.75
C GLN A 677 24.58 -4.99 29.77
N ALA A 678 24.92 -5.08 28.47
CA ALA A 678 24.04 -5.64 27.47
C ALA A 678 23.80 -7.13 27.69
N ILE A 679 24.86 -7.89 27.99
CA ILE A 679 24.79 -9.33 28.26
C ILE A 679 23.87 -9.61 29.47
N ASP A 680 24.04 -8.84 30.55
CA ASP A 680 23.26 -9.03 31.77
C ASP A 680 21.78 -8.71 31.55
N ALA A 681 21.46 -7.66 30.80
CA ALA A 681 20.10 -7.31 30.45
C ALA A 681 19.43 -8.35 29.52
N LEU A 682 20.15 -8.84 28.50
CA LEU A 682 19.66 -9.90 27.62
C LEU A 682 19.36 -11.17 28.40
N ARG A 683 20.24 -11.58 29.30
CA ARG A 683 20.03 -12.75 30.16
C ARG A 683 18.85 -12.56 31.12
N ALA A 684 18.70 -11.37 31.71
CA ALA A 684 17.53 -11.05 32.52
C ALA A 684 16.20 -11.10 31.72
N GLY A 685 16.29 -10.81 30.43
CA GLY A 685 15.20 -10.95 29.45
C GLY A 685 14.96 -12.39 28.96
N GLY A 686 15.66 -13.38 29.51
CA GLY A 686 15.52 -14.78 29.14
C GLY A 686 16.28 -15.18 27.86
N ILE A 687 17.18 -14.33 27.37
CA ILE A 687 17.95 -14.55 26.16
C ILE A 687 19.34 -15.13 26.52
N SER A 688 19.67 -16.26 25.92
CA SER A 688 21.00 -16.86 26.06
C SER A 688 21.95 -16.27 25.00
N VAL A 689 22.99 -15.54 25.46
CA VAL A 689 23.97 -14.91 24.59
C VAL A 689 25.13 -15.87 24.31
N PRO A 690 25.48 -16.18 23.04
CA PRO A 690 26.62 -17.02 22.69
C PRO A 690 27.94 -16.46 23.20
N ALA A 691 28.88 -17.33 23.56
CA ALA A 691 30.23 -16.94 23.95
C ALA A 691 31.14 -16.65 22.74
N GLY A 692 32.24 -15.93 22.96
CA GLY A 692 33.31 -15.73 21.97
C GLY A 692 33.02 -14.65 20.92
N LEU A 693 32.03 -13.81 21.13
CA LEU A 693 31.72 -12.67 20.26
C LEU A 693 32.65 -11.49 20.56
N ALA A 694 33.05 -10.75 19.53
CA ALA A 694 33.86 -9.54 19.65
C ALA A 694 33.06 -8.38 20.29
N SER A 695 31.75 -8.30 20.00
CA SER A 695 30.85 -7.31 20.59
C SER A 695 29.45 -7.87 20.80
N VAL A 696 28.83 -7.46 21.91
CA VAL A 696 27.40 -7.69 22.21
C VAL A 696 26.78 -6.35 22.57
N SER A 697 25.68 -6.03 21.90
CA SER A 697 24.90 -4.83 22.17
C SER A 697 23.43 -5.17 22.35
N THR A 698 22.70 -4.28 23.00
CA THR A 698 21.23 -4.34 23.12
C THR A 698 20.64 -2.95 23.12
N HIS A 699 19.40 -2.86 22.67
CA HIS A 699 18.60 -1.64 22.61
C HIS A 699 17.13 -1.95 22.91
N TYR A 700 16.30 -0.90 22.97
CA TYR A 700 14.86 -1.00 23.14
C TYR A 700 14.14 0.14 22.43
N MET A 701 12.84 -0.05 22.09
CA MET A 701 12.02 1.04 21.56
C MET A 701 11.72 2.06 22.64
N THR A 702 11.80 3.35 22.31
CA THR A 702 11.62 4.44 23.28
C THR A 702 11.04 5.69 22.60
N ASN A 703 10.31 6.53 23.37
CA ASN A 703 9.93 7.88 22.92
C ASN A 703 11.15 8.81 22.97
N GLY A 704 12.11 8.59 22.08
CA GLY A 704 13.46 9.16 22.13
C GLY A 704 13.63 10.51 21.45
N ALA A 705 12.67 10.99 20.64
CA ALA A 705 12.89 12.15 19.79
C ALA A 705 11.65 13.00 19.55
N ASP A 706 11.87 14.34 19.45
CA ASP A 706 10.94 15.23 18.78
C ASP A 706 11.52 15.65 17.43
N THR A 707 10.72 15.58 16.37
CA THR A 707 11.19 15.86 15.02
C THR A 707 10.28 16.83 14.28
N ARG A 708 10.84 17.53 13.28
CA ARG A 708 10.10 18.36 12.34
C ARG A 708 10.49 17.99 10.91
N THR A 709 9.54 17.50 10.15
CA THR A 709 9.69 17.28 8.70
C THR A 709 8.95 18.38 7.97
N HIS A 710 9.60 19.03 7.00
CA HIS A 710 8.99 20.02 6.13
C HIS A 710 9.46 19.81 4.71
N GLY A 711 8.61 20.15 3.74
CA GLY A 711 8.94 19.93 2.35
C GLY A 711 7.91 20.51 1.39
N VAL A 712 8.15 20.22 0.12
CA VAL A 712 7.27 20.59 -0.99
C VAL A 712 7.12 19.39 -1.91
N ASP A 713 5.87 19.04 -2.21
CA ASP A 713 5.51 18.10 -3.27
C ASP A 713 5.08 18.89 -4.50
N ILE A 714 5.53 18.48 -5.69
CA ILE A 714 5.11 19.03 -6.96
C ILE A 714 4.66 17.88 -7.84
N THR A 715 3.47 17.98 -8.39
CA THR A 715 2.97 17.08 -9.43
C THR A 715 2.50 17.88 -10.63
N ALA A 716 2.85 17.43 -11.83
CA ALA A 716 2.32 18.02 -13.04
C ALA A 716 2.06 16.94 -14.08
N THR A 717 0.95 17.10 -14.81
CA THR A 717 0.60 16.26 -15.96
C THR A 717 0.30 17.14 -17.16
N TYR A 718 0.80 16.74 -18.31
CA TYR A 718 0.58 17.46 -19.57
C TYR A 718 0.42 16.52 -20.74
N LEU A 719 -0.62 16.69 -21.53
CA LEU A 719 -0.85 15.92 -22.74
C LEU A 719 -0.44 16.72 -23.99
N THR A 720 0.58 16.23 -24.71
CA THR A 720 0.97 16.77 -26.01
C THR A 720 0.40 15.89 -27.12
N ARG A 721 -0.37 16.49 -28.02
CA ARG A 721 -0.81 15.83 -29.26
C ARG A 721 0.11 16.20 -30.40
N LEU A 722 0.68 15.19 -31.08
CA LEU A 722 1.62 15.38 -32.20
C LEU A 722 0.93 14.93 -33.48
N ASP A 723 0.63 15.86 -34.38
CA ASP A 723 -0.06 15.58 -35.65
C ASP A 723 0.65 14.47 -36.44
N GLY A 724 -0.06 13.35 -36.65
CA GLY A 724 0.47 12.18 -37.35
C GLY A 724 1.52 11.34 -36.61
N TRP A 725 1.97 11.78 -35.41
CA TRP A 725 2.98 11.08 -34.60
C TRP A 725 2.45 10.56 -33.26
N GLY A 726 1.12 10.66 -33.04
CA GLY A 726 0.48 10.19 -31.79
C GLY A 726 0.44 11.24 -30.71
N GLN A 727 0.55 10.79 -29.44
CA GLN A 727 0.49 11.69 -28.29
C GLN A 727 1.53 11.29 -27.23
N ILE A 728 1.92 12.26 -26.40
CA ILE A 728 2.79 12.03 -25.25
C ILE A 728 2.06 12.53 -23.99
N ASP A 729 1.89 11.63 -23.04
CA ASP A 729 1.43 11.95 -21.69
C ASP A 729 2.68 12.16 -20.80
N TRP A 730 2.93 13.41 -20.44
CA TRP A 730 4.03 13.81 -19.57
C TRP A 730 3.59 13.81 -18.13
N ARG A 731 4.43 13.27 -17.25
CA ARG A 731 4.22 13.31 -15.80
C ARG A 731 5.50 13.74 -15.12
N LEU A 732 5.39 14.78 -14.32
CA LEU A 732 6.43 15.25 -13.43
C LEU A 732 5.96 15.02 -11.99
N GLY A 733 6.77 14.32 -11.23
CA GLY A 733 6.63 14.24 -9.78
C GLY A 733 7.92 14.71 -9.12
N ALA A 734 7.82 15.54 -8.08
CA ALA A 734 8.97 15.93 -7.29
C ALA A 734 8.60 16.02 -5.81
N ASN A 735 9.46 15.51 -4.94
CA ASN A 735 9.39 15.71 -3.51
C ASN A 735 10.72 16.29 -3.03
N PHE A 736 10.64 17.36 -2.27
CA PHE A 736 11.74 17.97 -1.54
C PHE A 736 11.41 17.93 -0.07
N ASN A 737 12.18 17.25 0.78
CA ASN A 737 11.91 17.17 2.20
C ASN A 737 13.17 17.30 3.05
N ARG A 738 12.96 17.70 4.27
CA ARG A 738 14.01 17.74 5.30
C ARG A 738 13.41 17.46 6.67
N THR A 739 13.93 16.45 7.35
CA THR A 739 13.64 16.18 8.77
C THR A 739 14.74 16.79 9.65
N LYS A 740 14.33 17.49 10.70
CA LYS A 740 15.21 18.03 11.75
C LYS A 740 14.87 17.37 13.07
N LEU A 741 15.87 16.96 13.81
CA LEU A 741 15.76 16.61 15.22
C LEU A 741 15.57 17.92 16.01
N LEU A 742 14.45 18.05 16.72
CA LEU A 742 14.16 19.20 17.58
C LEU A 742 14.66 18.94 19.01
N LYS A 743 14.54 17.69 19.45
CA LYS A 743 14.97 17.23 20.76
C LYS A 743 15.40 15.77 20.67
N ASN A 744 16.58 15.47 21.19
CA ASN A 744 17.02 14.14 21.56
C ASN A 744 16.74 13.99 23.05
N HIS A 745 15.86 13.09 23.47
CA HIS A 745 15.48 12.93 24.85
C HIS A 745 16.64 12.31 25.63
N ILE A 746 16.67 12.56 26.93
CA ILE A 746 17.72 12.11 27.84
C ILE A 746 17.19 10.90 28.60
N GLY A 747 17.95 9.82 28.61
CA GLY A 747 17.63 8.61 29.37
C GLY A 747 17.81 8.83 30.88
N SER A 748 17.39 7.88 31.69
CA SER A 748 17.52 7.90 33.14
C SER A 748 18.98 7.91 33.64
N ASP A 749 19.90 7.49 32.76
CA ASP A 749 21.36 7.51 32.98
C ASP A 749 22.02 8.86 32.64
N GLY A 750 21.24 9.86 32.22
CA GLY A 750 21.68 11.18 31.83
C GLY A 750 22.31 11.29 30.45
N ARG A 751 22.28 10.21 29.63
CA ARG A 751 22.79 10.20 28.26
C ARG A 751 21.65 10.45 27.24
N PRO A 752 21.96 11.06 26.08
CA PRO A 752 20.98 11.09 24.96
C PRO A 752 20.55 9.69 24.56
N LEU A 753 19.25 9.52 24.32
CA LEU A 753 18.69 8.23 23.91
C LEU A 753 19.07 7.82 22.48
N LEU A 754 19.40 8.78 21.61
CA LEU A 754 19.85 8.52 20.25
C LEU A 754 21.33 8.88 20.11
N ASN A 755 22.15 7.94 19.67
CA ASN A 755 23.51 8.19 19.21
C ASN A 755 23.51 8.83 17.80
N ASP A 756 24.68 9.20 17.27
CA ASP A 756 24.78 9.91 15.98
C ASP A 756 24.28 9.07 14.81
N GLN A 757 24.48 7.76 14.81
CA GLN A 757 23.95 6.85 13.81
C GLN A 757 22.41 6.84 13.79
N GLN A 758 21.78 6.71 14.95
CA GLN A 758 20.31 6.72 15.09
C GLN A 758 19.72 8.09 14.74
N GLN A 759 20.41 9.19 15.03
CA GLN A 759 20.03 10.53 14.57
C GLN A 759 20.11 10.64 13.04
N ALA A 760 21.16 10.08 12.41
CA ALA A 760 21.32 10.05 10.96
C ALA A 760 20.21 9.24 10.27
N TRP A 761 19.77 8.12 10.85
CA TRP A 761 18.65 7.33 10.32
C TRP A 761 17.37 8.17 10.18
N ILE A 762 17.12 9.11 11.10
CA ILE A 762 15.93 9.96 11.09
C ILE A 762 16.10 11.18 10.17
N THR A 763 17.31 11.75 10.07
CA THR A 763 17.52 13.08 9.49
C THR A 763 18.15 13.09 8.11
N SER A 764 18.87 12.01 7.73
CA SER A 764 19.72 11.99 6.52
C SER A 764 19.76 10.68 5.75
N SER A 765 19.18 9.59 6.26
CA SER A 765 19.19 8.27 5.60
C SER A 765 18.23 8.18 4.39
N THR A 766 17.33 9.14 4.24
CA THR A 766 16.44 9.24 3.07
C THR A 766 16.86 10.40 2.17
N PRO A 767 16.69 10.28 0.83
CA PRO A 767 16.97 11.37 -0.09
C PRO A 767 16.15 12.62 0.26
N ARG A 768 16.82 13.77 0.34
CA ARG A 768 16.14 15.06 0.56
C ARG A 768 15.39 15.56 -0.65
N SER A 769 15.66 15.01 -1.82
CA SER A 769 14.85 15.24 -3.02
C SER A 769 14.81 14.01 -3.89
N GLN A 770 13.63 13.77 -4.44
CA GLN A 770 13.38 12.81 -5.51
C GLN A 770 12.58 13.52 -6.59
N VAL A 771 13.04 13.45 -7.83
CA VAL A 771 12.38 14.07 -8.99
C VAL A 771 12.26 13.01 -10.08
N SER A 772 11.05 12.77 -10.55
CA SER A 772 10.77 11.82 -11.62
C SER A 772 10.07 12.52 -12.77
N LEU A 773 10.58 12.36 -13.98
CA LEU A 773 9.95 12.79 -15.22
C LEU A 773 9.66 11.56 -16.06
N GLU A 774 8.41 11.39 -16.45
CA GLU A 774 7.94 10.32 -17.32
C GLU A 774 7.36 10.89 -18.60
N ALA A 775 7.75 10.30 -19.73
CA ALA A 775 7.15 10.50 -21.04
C ALA A 775 6.52 9.18 -21.49
N ASN A 776 5.20 9.14 -21.65
CA ASN A 776 4.46 8.00 -22.13
C ASN A 776 3.89 8.32 -23.52
N TRP A 777 4.65 7.96 -24.56
CA TRP A 777 4.25 8.14 -25.94
C TRP A 777 3.35 6.99 -26.40
N SER A 778 2.32 7.31 -27.17
CA SER A 778 1.43 6.32 -27.79
C SER A 778 1.06 6.73 -29.23
N ARG A 779 1.10 5.75 -30.13
CA ARG A 779 0.65 5.87 -31.52
C ARG A 779 0.17 4.53 -32.04
N ASP A 780 -1.07 4.46 -32.50
CA ASP A 780 -1.70 3.26 -33.07
C ASP A 780 -1.57 2.05 -32.10
N LYS A 781 -0.75 1.07 -32.47
CA LYS A 781 -0.48 -0.14 -31.69
C LYS A 781 0.75 -0.03 -30.80
N TRP A 782 1.52 1.04 -30.88
CA TRP A 782 2.79 1.19 -30.21
C TRP A 782 2.69 2.15 -29.03
N GLY A 783 3.37 1.82 -27.96
CA GLY A 783 3.58 2.70 -26.80
C GLY A 783 5.03 2.61 -26.36
N LEU A 784 5.59 3.75 -25.94
CA LEU A 784 6.93 3.84 -25.37
C LEU A 784 6.87 4.69 -24.11
N THR A 785 7.28 4.10 -22.99
CA THR A 785 7.44 4.82 -21.73
C THR A 785 8.92 4.99 -21.44
N VAL A 786 9.33 6.22 -21.17
CA VAL A 786 10.67 6.55 -20.66
C VAL A 786 10.49 7.33 -19.38
N ARG A 787 11.12 6.86 -18.32
CA ARG A 787 11.11 7.52 -17.01
C ARG A 787 12.55 7.77 -16.56
N GLU A 788 12.82 9.02 -16.18
CA GLU A 788 14.06 9.41 -15.54
C GLU A 788 13.79 9.82 -14.10
N THR A 789 14.49 9.21 -13.14
CA THR A 789 14.34 9.53 -11.72
C THR A 789 15.67 9.91 -11.11
N ARG A 790 15.75 11.13 -10.58
CA ARG A 790 16.90 11.63 -9.82
C ARG A 790 16.63 11.51 -8.33
N TYR A 791 17.58 10.91 -7.62
CA TYR A 791 17.64 10.87 -6.15
C TYR A 791 18.81 11.76 -5.68
N SER A 792 18.58 12.61 -4.66
CA SER A 792 19.67 13.32 -3.98
C SER A 792 20.52 12.36 -3.16
N LYS A 793 21.67 12.86 -2.69
CA LYS A 793 22.53 12.13 -1.77
C LYS A 793 21.80 11.73 -0.48
N THR A 794 22.26 10.63 0.13
CA THR A 794 21.96 10.24 1.50
C THR A 794 23.24 10.24 2.35
N ILE A 795 23.09 10.36 3.67
CA ILE A 795 24.21 10.38 4.59
C ILE A 795 23.93 9.37 5.69
N SER A 796 24.95 8.57 6.02
CA SER A 796 24.95 7.57 7.09
C SER A 796 26.13 7.80 8.02
N GLU A 797 25.93 7.47 9.29
CA GLU A 797 26.99 7.27 10.27
C GLU A 797 27.12 5.76 10.45
N LEU A 798 28.20 5.19 9.91
CA LEU A 798 28.39 3.74 9.78
C LEU A 798 29.20 3.17 10.96
N ASP A 799 28.92 1.92 11.30
CA ASP A 799 29.76 1.18 12.23
C ASP A 799 31.16 0.95 11.65
N TYR A 800 32.17 1.04 12.52
CA TYR A 800 33.51 0.53 12.22
C TYR A 800 33.59 -0.96 12.57
N TYR A 801 34.04 -1.79 11.65
CA TYR A 801 34.28 -3.21 11.88
C TYR A 801 35.77 -3.55 11.98
N THR A 802 36.64 -2.65 11.51
CA THR A 802 38.11 -2.77 11.59
C THR A 802 38.73 -1.45 12.04
N GLY A 803 40.02 -1.48 12.36
CA GLY A 803 40.77 -0.30 12.82
C GLY A 803 40.58 0.01 14.31
N PRO A 804 41.08 1.15 14.77
CA PRO A 804 41.10 1.51 16.21
C PRO A 804 39.69 1.74 16.79
N ASN A 805 38.71 2.10 15.98
CA ASN A 805 37.34 2.35 16.41
C ASN A 805 36.42 1.14 16.18
N ALA A 806 36.96 -0.05 15.88
CA ALA A 806 36.16 -1.24 15.61
C ALA A 806 35.16 -1.53 16.72
N TYR A 807 33.89 -1.71 16.35
CA TYR A 807 32.76 -1.98 17.24
C TYR A 807 32.45 -0.86 18.25
N SER A 808 32.88 0.39 17.99
CA SER A 808 32.47 1.55 18.76
C SER A 808 30.96 1.76 18.65
N THR A 809 30.35 2.20 19.75
CA THR A 809 28.92 2.62 19.81
C THR A 809 28.79 4.14 19.91
N THR A 810 29.91 4.88 19.91
CA THR A 810 29.98 6.35 20.04
C THR A 810 30.72 7.02 18.89
N GLU A 811 31.61 6.29 18.20
CA GLU A 811 32.39 6.78 17.06
C GLU A 811 31.90 6.07 15.80
N PHE A 812 31.50 6.82 14.79
CA PHE A 812 30.94 6.31 13.54
C PHE A 812 31.69 6.86 12.34
N ASN A 813 31.67 6.11 11.23
CA ASN A 813 32.28 6.51 9.97
C ASN A 813 31.27 7.28 9.13
N HIS A 814 31.53 8.56 8.91
CA HIS A 814 30.69 9.41 8.09
C HIS A 814 30.75 8.96 6.62
N PHE A 815 29.62 8.59 6.05
CA PHE A 815 29.52 8.11 4.67
C PHE A 815 28.43 8.85 3.88
N GLU A 816 28.80 9.33 2.69
CA GLU A 816 27.89 10.00 1.77
C GLU A 816 27.65 9.13 0.53
N ASN A 817 26.43 8.71 0.30
CA ASN A 817 25.99 8.10 -0.94
C ASN A 817 25.66 9.20 -1.94
N SER A 818 26.41 9.29 -3.05
CA SER A 818 26.29 10.35 -4.06
C SER A 818 24.92 10.34 -4.77
N PRO A 819 24.47 11.45 -5.36
CA PRO A 819 23.21 11.50 -6.10
C PRO A 819 23.17 10.45 -7.21
N LYS A 820 21.99 9.84 -7.43
CA LYS A 820 21.77 8.77 -8.43
C LYS A 820 20.68 9.18 -9.42
N TYR A 821 20.85 8.70 -10.65
CA TYR A 821 19.94 8.90 -11.77
C TYR A 821 19.57 7.53 -12.33
N LEU A 822 18.28 7.22 -12.39
CA LEU A 822 17.76 5.95 -12.90
C LEU A 822 16.88 6.20 -14.12
N THR A 823 17.20 5.50 -15.21
CA THR A 823 16.39 5.52 -16.42
C THR A 823 15.68 4.19 -16.57
N ASP A 824 14.34 4.23 -16.66
CA ASP A 824 13.49 3.08 -16.98
C ASP A 824 12.92 3.25 -18.39
N ILE A 825 12.85 2.16 -19.16
CA ILE A 825 12.31 2.15 -20.52
C ILE A 825 11.38 0.96 -20.71
N GLU A 826 10.19 1.18 -21.28
CA GLU A 826 9.26 0.11 -21.68
C GLU A 826 8.72 0.36 -23.09
N LEU A 827 8.85 -0.60 -23.98
CA LEU A 827 8.22 -0.63 -25.30
C LEU A 827 7.02 -1.58 -25.27
N ARG A 828 5.84 -1.08 -25.66
CA ARG A 828 4.59 -1.84 -25.74
C ARG A 828 4.09 -1.97 -27.16
N TYR A 829 3.45 -3.11 -27.44
CA TYR A 829 2.81 -3.42 -28.70
C TYR A 829 1.44 -4.08 -28.49
N SER A 830 0.38 -3.42 -28.90
CA SER A 830 -0.99 -3.97 -28.94
C SER A 830 -1.16 -4.85 -30.15
N ALA A 831 -0.83 -6.14 -30.03
CA ALA A 831 -0.89 -7.11 -31.11
C ALA A 831 -2.31 -7.23 -31.66
N THR A 832 -3.30 -7.29 -30.76
CA THR A 832 -4.74 -7.23 -31.06
C THR A 832 -5.39 -6.21 -30.12
N ARG A 833 -6.71 -6.01 -30.22
CA ARG A 833 -7.47 -5.20 -29.24
C ARG A 833 -7.43 -5.79 -27.83
N GLN A 834 -7.20 -7.09 -27.71
CA GLN A 834 -7.22 -7.85 -26.46
C GLN A 834 -5.82 -8.14 -25.94
N LEU A 835 -4.82 -8.34 -26.82
CA LEU A 835 -3.46 -8.74 -26.44
C LEU A 835 -2.47 -7.59 -26.54
N SER A 836 -1.90 -7.23 -25.42
CA SER A 836 -0.77 -6.29 -25.29
C SER A 836 0.49 -7.02 -24.82
N LEU A 837 1.60 -6.74 -25.48
CA LEU A 837 2.93 -7.27 -25.14
C LEU A 837 3.84 -6.09 -24.78
N ALA A 838 4.70 -6.25 -23.78
CA ALA A 838 5.70 -5.26 -23.45
C ALA A 838 7.07 -5.91 -23.20
N VAL A 839 8.11 -5.16 -23.51
CA VAL A 839 9.49 -5.46 -23.13
C VAL A 839 10.08 -4.20 -22.51
N GLY A 840 10.76 -4.35 -21.38
CA GLY A 840 11.29 -3.20 -20.67
C GLY A 840 12.57 -3.49 -19.89
N ALA A 841 13.19 -2.41 -19.47
CA ALA A 841 14.34 -2.42 -18.58
C ALA A 841 14.16 -1.33 -17.51
N ASN A 842 14.25 -1.72 -16.26
CA ASN A 842 14.36 -0.81 -15.13
C ASN A 842 15.83 -0.57 -14.82
N ASN A 843 16.20 0.69 -14.55
CA ASN A 843 17.60 1.07 -14.33
C ASN A 843 18.52 0.57 -15.47
N VAL A 844 18.18 0.91 -16.70
CA VAL A 844 18.81 0.36 -17.92
C VAL A 844 20.34 0.55 -17.95
N PHE A 845 20.88 1.55 -17.24
CA PHE A 845 22.31 1.84 -17.16
C PHE A 845 23.02 1.15 -16.00
N ASP A 846 22.37 0.22 -15.29
CA ASP A 846 22.93 -0.59 -14.18
C ASP A 846 23.54 0.26 -13.04
N VAL A 847 22.94 1.41 -12.74
CA VAL A 847 23.38 2.31 -11.67
C VAL A 847 23.23 1.63 -10.32
N LYS A 848 24.26 1.75 -9.46
CA LYS A 848 24.30 1.17 -8.11
C LYS A 848 24.64 2.25 -7.09
N PRO A 849 24.31 2.03 -5.78
CA PRO A 849 24.81 2.88 -4.70
C PRO A 849 26.35 2.91 -4.66
N ASP A 850 26.92 3.86 -3.95
CA ASP A 850 28.35 3.90 -3.70
C ASP A 850 28.75 2.77 -2.76
N LYS A 851 29.99 2.27 -2.91
CA LYS A 851 30.52 1.22 -2.06
C LYS A 851 30.93 1.80 -0.72
N LEU A 852 30.74 1.02 0.34
CA LEU A 852 31.17 1.34 1.68
C LEU A 852 32.72 1.46 1.77
N PRO A 853 33.23 2.31 2.67
CA PRO A 853 34.65 2.30 3.07
C PRO A 853 35.03 0.93 3.65
N ALA A 854 36.28 0.54 3.47
CA ALA A 854 36.75 -0.77 3.91
C ALA A 854 36.57 -1.02 5.42
N GLU A 855 36.75 0.01 6.24
CA GLU A 855 36.59 -0.08 7.69
C GLU A 855 35.15 -0.34 8.13
N SER A 856 34.18 -0.01 7.27
CA SER A 856 32.74 -0.20 7.50
C SER A 856 32.14 -1.35 6.70
N ALA A 857 32.97 -2.06 5.90
CA ALA A 857 32.55 -3.24 5.16
C ALA A 857 32.66 -4.48 6.06
N TYR A 858 31.53 -4.93 6.64
CA TYR A 858 31.54 -6.08 7.55
C TYR A 858 32.14 -7.32 6.89
N LEU A 859 33.24 -7.85 7.45
CA LEU A 859 34.02 -8.98 6.95
C LEU A 859 34.43 -8.84 5.45
N GLY A 860 34.53 -7.60 4.95
CA GLY A 860 34.90 -7.28 3.57
C GLY A 860 33.80 -7.52 2.53
N PHE A 861 32.80 -8.35 2.79
CA PHE A 861 31.81 -8.73 1.78
C PHE A 861 30.60 -7.79 1.68
N ASN A 862 30.26 -7.03 2.73
CA ASN A 862 29.15 -6.09 2.69
C ASN A 862 29.59 -4.78 2.02
N HIS A 863 29.30 -4.62 0.73
CA HIS A 863 29.77 -3.51 -0.08
C HIS A 863 28.83 -2.30 -0.10
N TYR A 864 27.59 -2.42 0.36
CA TYR A 864 26.58 -1.38 0.24
C TYR A 864 25.92 -1.08 1.57
N ASP A 865 25.57 0.19 1.77
CA ASP A 865 24.76 0.61 2.91
C ASP A 865 23.33 0.09 2.77
N THR A 866 22.96 -0.84 3.64
CA THR A 866 21.63 -1.47 3.66
C THR A 866 20.57 -0.63 4.38
N TYR A 867 20.95 0.48 5.01
CA TYR A 867 20.04 1.33 5.77
C TYR A 867 19.69 2.64 5.06
N ALA A 868 20.62 3.22 4.32
CA ALA A 868 20.46 4.54 3.72
C ALA A 868 20.71 4.62 2.21
N SER A 869 20.80 3.49 1.50
CA SER A 869 20.87 3.50 0.04
C SER A 869 19.55 4.00 -0.54
N GLN A 870 19.63 5.06 -1.36
CA GLN A 870 18.45 5.67 -2.01
C GLN A 870 17.89 4.82 -3.16
N ILE A 871 18.67 3.86 -3.70
CA ILE A 871 18.29 2.95 -4.78
C ILE A 871 18.63 1.51 -4.42
N SER A 872 18.08 0.55 -5.17
CA SER A 872 18.46 -0.86 -5.05
C SER A 872 19.90 -1.07 -5.50
N PHE A 873 20.63 -1.92 -4.78
CA PHE A 873 21.96 -2.35 -5.18
C PHE A 873 21.94 -3.52 -6.20
N ASN A 874 20.76 -3.98 -6.64
CA ASN A 874 20.63 -5.09 -7.58
C ASN A 874 20.96 -4.70 -9.03
N GLY A 875 20.89 -3.41 -9.39
CA GLY A 875 21.23 -2.91 -10.73
C GLY A 875 20.08 -3.04 -11.73
N ALA A 876 20.43 -3.22 -13.01
CA ALA A 876 19.47 -3.28 -14.11
C ALA A 876 18.59 -4.54 -14.06
N PHE A 877 17.26 -4.37 -14.29
CA PHE A 877 16.29 -5.46 -14.36
C PHE A 877 15.59 -5.44 -15.70
N TYR A 878 15.68 -6.53 -16.46
CA TYR A 878 15.05 -6.71 -17.78
C TYR A 878 13.81 -7.58 -17.66
N TYR A 879 12.71 -7.21 -18.32
CA TYR A 879 11.46 -7.95 -18.22
C TYR A 879 10.66 -7.97 -19.51
N VAL A 880 9.75 -8.94 -19.58
CA VAL A 880 8.70 -9.05 -20.57
C VAL A 880 7.34 -9.15 -19.85
N ASN A 881 6.32 -8.59 -20.45
CA ASN A 881 4.97 -8.62 -19.92
C ASN A 881 3.98 -8.90 -21.06
N ALA A 882 2.98 -9.74 -20.80
CA ALA A 882 1.87 -10.05 -21.70
C ALA A 882 0.56 -9.89 -20.95
N VAL A 883 -0.40 -9.16 -21.53
CA VAL A 883 -1.73 -8.93 -20.96
C VAL A 883 -2.76 -9.22 -22.00
N TYR A 884 -3.68 -10.13 -21.69
CA TYR A 884 -4.86 -10.44 -22.50
C TYR A 884 -6.11 -9.98 -21.76
N SER A 885 -6.86 -9.05 -22.34
CA SER A 885 -8.13 -8.52 -21.80
C SER A 885 -9.31 -9.03 -22.62
N PHE A 886 -10.43 -9.39 -21.98
CA PHE A 886 -11.60 -9.99 -22.62
C PHE A 886 -12.92 -9.50 -22.04
#